data_a42a97d8709274cc1fbb71542bbf26f3
#
_entry.id   a42a97d8709274cc1fbb71542bbf26f3
#
_cell.length_a   1.000
_cell.length_b   1.000
_cell.length_c   1.000
_cell.angle_alpha   90.00
_cell.angle_beta   90.00
_cell.angle_gamma   90.00
#
_symmetry.space_group_name_H-M   'P 1'
#
loop_
_entity.id
_entity.type
_entity.pdbx_description
1 polymer ?
#
loop_
_entity_poly.entity_id
_entity_poly.type
_entity_poly.pdbx_seq_one_letter_code
_entity_poly.pdbx_strand_id
1 'polypeptide(L)'
;MDLIYGCGPDKGILFLEDYPSEDEFAQKKPLIGANLNLIKRILYGLQINPESFYRTCFFKRRHLELQVQIRRNKFRWHSKQTASDPDYFQEMLDLVIAEFIEIQPKVAFICGELPLNALTKRKKIRKYRGSILELADWIKIKYPTIANTLIIPLVPLRDQFADPNLTVFTQLDLQKGIKYSKEQFVHPDKRYILTVAYSAADFYGFLERCPNPEYRTIDIETNNNFITCLGFCLDGKEAISVPWIHMKEEHRPTLMKAVANYIAQPIPTVNQNILYDDTLLTRWGMPIPNISGDTMLLAHTLYPEFPKGLDFLTSIYTDIEYYKDDVKDMGSAYDPEKYKERLYIYNAKDALTTHIIYKQQLADAEELGVLDFYKKSVMPIYGMYKRINQTGLLVDDSKRKQLLIKYKTCLDYNMTLLKEMLEPDENINWDTLINSPKQVAYLIYDYMGCPEISHWKVNPKTGERMQVLSTDEDAIEELIINRVKDENIKKVLSTILICRKFYRIINWLLTPCDYDGKMYTWYNQVGTESGRTSASERPDKFRLWEDEDGALYKKPVGYSFQTIPKHGYELPDGSQIGDDLLEIFIPHDGNIFIEGDKSQAEARVVTVLSENYDLLPYFDRPPGIHRLTASWIVGGDPFKILKTDSAYDKGKRARHAGNYGMGPARLSQMTHLSYEECEIILFKFHKADPSIRDVFHYGIKEALHNGRVLITPFGRRREFFGRLDEDTFKEAFSYIPQSTVSDDIKRSGRELMERSPWALFPIEKHDSILAEIPRERKDEYVELWKDTMEKPINFNKCTLIRDIELVIPTELQWSETNLSELKDLK
;
A
#
# COMPACT_ATOMS: atom_id res chain seq x y z
N MET A 1 -33.45 -35.88 -11.84
CA MET A 1 -32.73 -35.02 -10.89
C MET A 1 -33.13 -33.59 -11.15
N ASP A 2 -33.48 -32.88 -10.09
CA ASP A 2 -34.01 -31.53 -10.23
C ASP A 2 -32.91 -30.54 -10.57
N LEU A 3 -33.07 -29.87 -11.72
CA LEU A 3 -32.15 -28.82 -12.18
C LEU A 3 -32.57 -27.45 -11.63
N ILE A 4 -31.56 -26.57 -11.38
CA ILE A 4 -31.81 -25.15 -11.16
C ILE A 4 -31.84 -24.46 -12.50
N TYR A 5 -32.96 -23.90 -12.87
CA TYR A 5 -33.11 -23.10 -14.08
C TYR A 5 -32.90 -21.61 -13.76
N GLY A 6 -32.41 -20.91 -14.74
CA GLY A 6 -32.27 -19.45 -14.64
C GLY A 6 -33.67 -18.79 -14.55
N CYS A 7 -33.70 -17.57 -14.05
CA CYS A 7 -34.93 -16.79 -13.91
C CYS A 7 -34.64 -15.29 -14.14
N GLY A 8 -35.61 -14.63 -14.75
CA GLY A 8 -35.58 -13.21 -15.08
C GLY A 8 -36.13 -12.93 -16.46
N PRO A 9 -36.06 -11.66 -16.93
CA PRO A 9 -36.55 -11.30 -18.24
C PRO A 9 -35.64 -11.84 -19.35
N ASP A 10 -36.25 -12.17 -20.47
CA ASP A 10 -35.53 -12.51 -21.71
C ASP A 10 -34.83 -11.26 -22.27
N LYS A 11 -33.61 -11.41 -22.67
CA LYS A 11 -32.75 -10.43 -23.35
C LYS A 11 -32.04 -9.38 -22.49
N GLY A 12 -30.79 -9.15 -22.81
CA GLY A 12 -29.98 -8.02 -22.39
C GLY A 12 -28.82 -8.35 -21.46
N ILE A 13 -29.07 -8.54 -20.16
CA ILE A 13 -28.02 -8.70 -19.17
C ILE A 13 -28.22 -9.99 -18.38
N LEU A 14 -27.18 -10.81 -18.29
CA LEU A 14 -27.16 -12.06 -17.55
C LEU A 14 -26.19 -12.00 -16.37
N PHE A 15 -26.58 -12.60 -15.26
CA PHE A 15 -25.75 -12.76 -14.07
C PHE A 15 -25.50 -14.25 -13.82
N LEU A 16 -24.25 -14.67 -13.86
CA LEU A 16 -23.84 -16.08 -13.71
C LEU A 16 -22.99 -16.27 -12.46
N GLU A 17 -23.54 -16.99 -11.50
CA GLU A 17 -22.83 -17.42 -10.30
C GLU A 17 -22.13 -18.78 -10.51
N ASP A 18 -21.12 -19.05 -9.70
CA ASP A 18 -20.34 -20.29 -9.77
C ASP A 18 -21.15 -21.49 -9.24
N TYR A 19 -21.30 -21.58 -7.91
CA TYR A 19 -21.91 -22.71 -7.23
C TYR A 19 -23.04 -22.25 -6.31
N PRO A 20 -24.26 -22.76 -6.51
CA PRO A 20 -25.41 -22.40 -5.68
C PRO A 20 -25.24 -22.82 -4.22
N SER A 21 -25.81 -22.04 -3.31
CA SER A 21 -25.95 -22.36 -1.89
C SER A 21 -26.92 -23.54 -1.67
N GLU A 22 -26.98 -24.06 -0.46
CA GLU A 22 -27.95 -25.13 -0.12
C GLU A 22 -29.39 -24.65 -0.26
N ASP A 23 -29.69 -23.40 0.12
CA ASP A 23 -31.01 -22.80 -0.02
C ASP A 23 -31.41 -22.65 -1.49
N GLU A 24 -30.47 -22.30 -2.36
CA GLU A 24 -30.68 -22.19 -3.81
C GLU A 24 -30.99 -23.55 -4.45
N PHE A 25 -30.30 -24.60 -4.01
CA PHE A 25 -30.63 -25.98 -4.42
C PHE A 25 -31.99 -26.40 -3.90
N ALA A 26 -32.32 -26.10 -2.65
CA ALA A 26 -33.62 -26.48 -2.05
C ALA A 26 -34.78 -25.76 -2.71
N GLN A 27 -34.63 -24.47 -3.04
CA GLN A 27 -35.69 -23.68 -3.68
C GLN A 27 -35.64 -23.75 -5.22
N LYS A 28 -34.66 -24.40 -5.81
CA LYS A 28 -34.42 -24.50 -7.26
C LYS A 28 -34.35 -23.13 -7.96
N LYS A 29 -33.82 -22.12 -7.27
CA LYS A 29 -33.68 -20.77 -7.79
C LYS A 29 -32.24 -20.24 -7.60
N PRO A 30 -31.61 -19.70 -8.65
CA PRO A 30 -30.30 -19.12 -8.54
C PRO A 30 -30.34 -17.76 -7.86
N LEU A 31 -29.25 -17.38 -7.20
CA LEU A 31 -29.07 -16.07 -6.58
C LEU A 31 -30.27 -15.66 -5.72
N ILE A 32 -30.42 -16.33 -4.59
CA ILE A 32 -31.41 -15.98 -3.56
C ILE A 32 -30.70 -15.57 -2.25
N GLY A 33 -31.49 -15.14 -1.26
CA GLY A 33 -30.97 -14.84 0.08
C GLY A 33 -29.95 -13.73 0.11
N ALA A 34 -28.84 -13.95 0.82
CA ALA A 34 -27.80 -12.94 1.06
C ALA A 34 -27.12 -12.46 -0.23
N ASN A 35 -26.80 -13.38 -1.16
CA ASN A 35 -26.18 -13.06 -2.44
C ASN A 35 -27.05 -12.10 -3.27
N LEU A 36 -28.34 -12.43 -3.40
CA LEU A 36 -29.29 -11.57 -4.12
C LEU A 36 -29.44 -10.20 -3.42
N ASN A 37 -29.55 -10.19 -2.09
CA ASN A 37 -29.70 -8.94 -1.35
C ASN A 37 -28.47 -8.01 -1.51
N LEU A 38 -27.27 -8.57 -1.56
CA LEU A 38 -26.04 -7.80 -1.85
C LEU A 38 -26.12 -7.17 -3.25
N ILE A 39 -26.42 -7.94 -4.29
CA ILE A 39 -26.54 -7.44 -5.66
C ILE A 39 -27.69 -6.44 -5.79
N LYS A 40 -28.86 -6.72 -5.20
CA LYS A 40 -29.98 -5.77 -5.19
C LYS A 40 -29.59 -4.44 -4.57
N ARG A 41 -28.88 -4.45 -3.44
CA ARG A 41 -28.41 -3.21 -2.79
C ARG A 41 -27.48 -2.40 -3.70
N ILE A 42 -26.54 -3.07 -4.40
CA ILE A 42 -25.64 -2.40 -5.34
C ILE A 42 -26.43 -1.81 -6.50
N LEU A 43 -27.34 -2.58 -7.12
CA LEU A 43 -28.13 -2.14 -8.27
C LEU A 43 -29.08 -0.99 -7.90
N TYR A 44 -29.72 -1.02 -6.72
CA TYR A 44 -30.51 0.12 -6.23
C TYR A 44 -29.67 1.36 -6.03
N GLY A 45 -28.46 1.23 -5.50
CA GLY A 45 -27.52 2.35 -5.40
C GLY A 45 -27.14 2.95 -6.76
N LEU A 46 -27.19 2.15 -7.81
CA LEU A 46 -26.98 2.56 -9.21
C LEU A 46 -28.29 3.02 -9.91
N GLN A 47 -29.41 3.08 -9.20
CA GLN A 47 -30.76 3.38 -9.74
C GLN A 47 -31.18 2.39 -10.85
N ILE A 48 -30.79 1.12 -10.73
CA ILE A 48 -31.09 0.07 -11.70
C ILE A 48 -32.07 -0.92 -11.07
N ASN A 49 -33.10 -1.29 -11.84
CA ASN A 49 -34.06 -2.30 -11.39
C ASN A 49 -33.38 -3.70 -11.35
N PRO A 50 -33.23 -4.34 -10.19
CA PRO A 50 -32.62 -5.66 -10.08
C PRO A 50 -33.36 -6.77 -10.84
N GLU A 51 -34.64 -6.60 -11.11
CA GLU A 51 -35.47 -7.58 -11.85
C GLU A 51 -35.25 -7.48 -13.38
N SER A 52 -34.43 -6.51 -13.85
CA SER A 52 -34.04 -6.39 -15.27
C SER A 52 -32.88 -7.34 -15.68
N PHE A 53 -32.42 -8.19 -14.77
CA PHE A 53 -31.32 -9.13 -15.00
C PHE A 53 -31.84 -10.57 -15.05
N TYR A 54 -31.37 -11.34 -16.01
CA TYR A 54 -31.51 -12.78 -15.99
C TYR A 54 -30.44 -13.37 -15.06
N ARG A 55 -30.85 -14.21 -14.11
CA ARG A 55 -29.97 -14.78 -13.08
C ARG A 55 -29.86 -16.27 -13.27
N THR A 56 -28.65 -16.79 -13.22
CA THR A 56 -28.39 -18.21 -13.34
C THR A 56 -27.13 -18.64 -12.59
N CYS A 57 -26.89 -19.94 -12.52
CA CYS A 57 -25.69 -20.53 -11.89
C CYS A 57 -25.03 -21.53 -12.84
N PHE A 58 -23.74 -21.74 -12.68
CA PHE A 58 -22.99 -22.67 -13.52
C PHE A 58 -23.36 -24.11 -13.21
N PHE A 59 -23.39 -24.50 -11.93
CA PHE A 59 -23.81 -25.82 -11.49
C PHE A 59 -25.32 -25.91 -11.33
N LYS A 60 -25.96 -26.54 -12.27
CA LYS A 60 -27.42 -26.68 -12.33
C LYS A 60 -27.98 -27.77 -11.41
N ARG A 61 -27.16 -28.73 -11.02
CA ARG A 61 -27.52 -29.80 -10.10
C ARG A 61 -26.46 -30.05 -9.06
N ARG A 62 -26.87 -30.65 -7.92
CA ARG A 62 -26.00 -30.93 -6.80
C ARG A 62 -25.03 -32.08 -7.12
N HIS A 63 -23.75 -31.90 -6.82
CA HIS A 63 -22.71 -32.94 -6.87
C HIS A 63 -22.16 -33.16 -5.46
N LEU A 64 -22.38 -34.32 -4.87
CA LEU A 64 -22.09 -34.56 -3.45
C LEU A 64 -20.60 -34.46 -3.08
N GLU A 65 -19.71 -34.94 -3.91
CA GLU A 65 -18.27 -34.89 -3.67
C GLU A 65 -17.72 -33.46 -3.77
N LEU A 66 -18.15 -32.68 -4.75
CA LEU A 66 -17.83 -31.27 -4.91
C LEU A 66 -18.28 -30.47 -3.70
N GLN A 67 -19.47 -30.75 -3.16
CA GLN A 67 -20.02 -30.08 -2.01
C GLN A 67 -19.18 -30.31 -0.74
N VAL A 68 -18.68 -31.52 -0.52
CA VAL A 68 -17.78 -31.84 0.61
C VAL A 68 -16.45 -31.09 0.50
N GLN A 69 -15.93 -30.91 -0.69
CA GLN A 69 -14.70 -30.18 -0.94
C GLN A 69 -14.88 -28.66 -0.73
N ILE A 70 -16.00 -28.11 -1.17
CA ILE A 70 -16.37 -26.71 -0.94
C ILE A 70 -16.56 -26.42 0.56
N ARG A 71 -17.28 -27.25 1.30
CA ARG A 71 -17.50 -27.11 2.75
C ARG A 71 -16.18 -27.18 3.54
N ARG A 72 -15.20 -27.91 3.08
CA ARG A 72 -13.88 -28.06 3.75
C ARG A 72 -12.89 -26.96 3.35
N ASN A 73 -13.29 -25.94 2.62
CA ASN A 73 -12.39 -24.93 2.01
C ASN A 73 -11.22 -25.54 1.22
N LYS A 74 -11.35 -26.81 0.80
CA LYS A 74 -10.33 -27.55 0.03
C LYS A 74 -10.57 -27.48 -1.47
N PHE A 75 -11.66 -26.83 -1.89
CA PHE A 75 -11.97 -26.71 -3.29
C PHE A 75 -11.04 -25.67 -3.94
N ARG A 76 -9.96 -26.19 -4.49
CA ARG A 76 -9.09 -25.44 -5.40
C ARG A 76 -9.41 -25.88 -6.80
N TRP A 77 -9.79 -24.93 -7.66
CA TRP A 77 -9.88 -25.22 -9.07
C TRP A 77 -8.50 -25.56 -9.61
N HIS A 78 -8.29 -26.86 -9.85
CA HIS A 78 -7.17 -27.39 -10.61
C HIS A 78 -7.72 -28.12 -11.82
N SER A 79 -7.04 -28.01 -12.97
CA SER A 79 -7.31 -28.79 -14.19
C SER A 79 -7.39 -30.30 -13.95
N LYS A 80 -6.91 -30.82 -12.83
CA LYS A 80 -7.03 -32.21 -12.37
C LYS A 80 -8.41 -32.57 -11.81
N GLN A 81 -9.26 -31.60 -11.44
CA GLN A 81 -10.56 -31.90 -10.84
C GLN A 81 -11.73 -31.87 -11.84
N THR A 82 -11.59 -31.13 -12.94
CA THR A 82 -12.38 -31.39 -14.14
C THR A 82 -12.08 -32.75 -14.76
N ALA A 83 -10.88 -33.28 -14.49
CA ALA A 83 -10.48 -34.61 -14.91
C ALA A 83 -11.10 -35.73 -14.06
N SER A 84 -11.69 -35.43 -12.87
CA SER A 84 -12.34 -36.46 -12.05
C SER A 84 -13.81 -36.72 -12.45
N ASP A 85 -14.49 -35.77 -13.06
CA ASP A 85 -15.82 -35.92 -13.68
C ASP A 85 -16.01 -34.94 -14.85
N PRO A 86 -15.34 -35.21 -15.98
CA PRO A 86 -15.40 -34.36 -17.15
C PRO A 86 -16.79 -34.35 -17.79
N ASP A 87 -17.54 -35.43 -17.70
CA ASP A 87 -18.88 -35.54 -18.29
C ASP A 87 -19.89 -34.67 -17.55
N TYR A 88 -19.83 -34.66 -16.20
CA TYR A 88 -20.67 -33.76 -15.39
C TYR A 88 -20.35 -32.29 -15.68
N PHE A 89 -19.08 -31.95 -15.77
CA PHE A 89 -18.69 -30.55 -16.07
C PHE A 89 -19.15 -30.12 -17.45
N GLN A 90 -19.01 -31.00 -18.46
CA GLN A 90 -19.44 -30.71 -19.83
C GLN A 90 -20.97 -30.58 -19.92
N GLU A 91 -21.71 -31.42 -19.21
CA GLU A 91 -23.17 -31.29 -19.10
C GLU A 91 -23.59 -29.94 -18.49
N MET A 92 -22.93 -29.49 -17.42
CA MET A 92 -23.24 -28.19 -16.80
C MET A 92 -22.93 -27.04 -17.77
N LEU A 93 -21.81 -27.11 -18.48
CA LEU A 93 -21.45 -26.12 -19.49
C LEU A 93 -22.46 -26.08 -20.64
N ASP A 94 -22.87 -27.24 -21.13
CA ASP A 94 -23.86 -27.33 -22.21
C ASP A 94 -25.22 -26.73 -21.79
N LEU A 95 -25.65 -26.94 -20.55
CA LEU A 95 -26.86 -26.32 -19.99
C LEU A 95 -26.73 -24.79 -19.90
N VAL A 96 -25.59 -24.29 -19.45
CA VAL A 96 -25.30 -22.83 -19.41
C VAL A 96 -25.30 -22.24 -20.81
N ILE A 97 -24.66 -22.90 -21.78
CA ILE A 97 -24.64 -22.45 -23.18
C ILE A 97 -26.05 -22.46 -23.77
N ALA A 98 -26.89 -23.45 -23.44
CA ALA A 98 -28.31 -23.48 -23.87
C ALA A 98 -29.09 -22.26 -23.37
N GLU A 99 -28.89 -21.85 -22.09
CA GLU A 99 -29.46 -20.60 -21.57
C GLU A 99 -28.92 -19.35 -22.29
N PHE A 100 -27.62 -19.31 -22.59
CA PHE A 100 -27.06 -18.19 -23.36
C PHE A 100 -27.68 -18.09 -24.77
N ILE A 101 -27.95 -19.23 -25.42
CA ILE A 101 -28.59 -19.26 -26.75
C ILE A 101 -30.05 -18.80 -26.65
N GLU A 102 -30.78 -19.19 -25.61
CA GLU A 102 -32.16 -18.78 -25.39
C GLU A 102 -32.27 -17.28 -25.08
N ILE A 103 -31.43 -16.79 -24.14
CA ILE A 103 -31.49 -15.41 -23.63
C ILE A 103 -30.76 -14.42 -24.56
N GLN A 104 -29.73 -14.84 -25.27
CA GLN A 104 -28.90 -14.02 -26.13
C GLN A 104 -28.40 -12.74 -25.42
N PRO A 105 -27.72 -12.88 -24.26
CA PRO A 105 -27.31 -11.72 -23.49
C PRO A 105 -26.27 -10.90 -24.25
N LYS A 106 -26.41 -9.57 -24.24
CA LYS A 106 -25.34 -8.68 -24.73
C LYS A 106 -24.15 -8.68 -23.78
N VAL A 107 -24.42 -8.74 -22.48
CA VAL A 107 -23.44 -8.74 -21.39
C VAL A 107 -23.78 -9.84 -20.39
N ALA A 108 -22.78 -10.62 -20.01
CA ALA A 108 -22.87 -11.57 -18.91
C ALA A 108 -21.84 -11.23 -17.81
N PHE A 109 -22.33 -10.95 -16.63
CA PHE A 109 -21.52 -10.76 -15.42
C PHE A 109 -21.23 -12.11 -14.79
N ILE A 110 -19.96 -12.39 -14.51
CA ILE A 110 -19.51 -13.68 -13.99
C ILE A 110 -18.91 -13.54 -12.61
N CYS A 111 -19.46 -14.28 -11.64
CA CYS A 111 -19.05 -14.25 -10.24
C CYS A 111 -18.35 -15.55 -9.80
N GLY A 112 -17.55 -16.17 -10.64
CA GLY A 112 -16.88 -17.42 -10.29
C GLY A 112 -15.75 -17.79 -11.22
N GLU A 113 -14.78 -18.52 -10.67
CA GLU A 113 -13.59 -18.96 -11.39
C GLU A 113 -13.90 -19.97 -12.48
N LEU A 114 -14.86 -20.87 -12.20
CA LEU A 114 -15.26 -21.95 -13.12
C LEU A 114 -15.93 -21.44 -14.39
N PRO A 115 -16.99 -20.64 -14.29
CA PRO A 115 -17.67 -20.08 -15.45
C PRO A 115 -16.72 -19.17 -16.26
N LEU A 116 -15.83 -18.41 -15.59
CA LEU A 116 -14.82 -17.62 -16.28
C LEU A 116 -13.93 -18.50 -17.17
N ASN A 117 -13.37 -19.57 -16.60
CA ASN A 117 -12.48 -20.46 -17.35
C ASN A 117 -13.22 -21.21 -18.47
N ALA A 118 -14.43 -21.70 -18.18
CA ALA A 118 -15.24 -22.44 -19.15
C ALA A 118 -15.60 -21.59 -20.37
N LEU A 119 -16.04 -20.35 -20.16
CA LEU A 119 -16.54 -19.47 -21.21
C LEU A 119 -15.44 -18.67 -21.92
N THR A 120 -14.32 -18.36 -21.27
CA THR A 120 -13.30 -17.46 -21.82
C THR A 120 -11.89 -18.04 -21.91
N LYS A 121 -11.65 -19.23 -21.30
CA LYS A 121 -10.31 -19.81 -21.08
C LYS A 121 -9.40 -18.99 -20.16
N ARG A 122 -9.87 -17.92 -19.57
CA ARG A 122 -9.13 -17.12 -18.58
C ARG A 122 -9.20 -17.77 -17.19
N LYS A 123 -8.20 -17.50 -16.35
CA LYS A 123 -8.08 -17.99 -14.97
C LYS A 123 -7.74 -16.81 -14.04
N LYS A 124 -8.03 -16.94 -12.73
CA LYS A 124 -7.76 -15.93 -11.70
C LYS A 124 -8.70 -14.72 -11.83
N ILE A 125 -9.98 -14.97 -11.57
CA ILE A 125 -11.08 -14.00 -11.74
C ILE A 125 -10.79 -12.62 -11.10
N ARG A 126 -10.10 -12.57 -9.96
CA ARG A 126 -9.73 -11.31 -9.30
C ARG A 126 -8.79 -10.44 -10.15
N LYS A 127 -7.97 -11.04 -11.04
CA LYS A 127 -7.12 -10.29 -11.97
C LYS A 127 -7.91 -9.74 -13.15
N TYR A 128 -8.84 -10.54 -13.65
CA TYR A 128 -9.65 -10.18 -14.80
C TYR A 128 -10.92 -9.38 -14.44
N ARG A 129 -11.20 -9.15 -13.12
CA ARG A 129 -12.37 -8.36 -12.74
C ARG A 129 -12.39 -7.03 -13.50
N GLY A 130 -13.57 -6.61 -13.95
CA GLY A 130 -13.77 -5.37 -14.70
C GLY A 130 -13.17 -5.35 -16.12
N SER A 131 -12.46 -6.40 -16.55
CA SER A 131 -12.08 -6.57 -17.95
C SER A 131 -13.31 -6.90 -18.80
N ILE A 132 -13.32 -6.43 -20.04
CA ILE A 132 -14.32 -6.82 -21.03
C ILE A 132 -13.74 -7.93 -21.88
N LEU A 133 -14.25 -9.14 -21.69
CA LEU A 133 -13.77 -10.35 -22.34
C LEU A 133 -14.76 -10.83 -23.39
N GLU A 134 -14.23 -11.52 -24.40
CA GLU A 134 -15.02 -12.26 -25.38
C GLU A 134 -15.15 -13.72 -24.97
N LEU A 135 -16.19 -14.38 -25.48
CA LEU A 135 -16.32 -15.83 -25.41
C LEU A 135 -15.14 -16.52 -26.13
N ALA A 136 -14.75 -17.68 -25.64
CA ALA A 136 -13.70 -18.49 -26.24
C ALA A 136 -14.05 -18.83 -27.70
N ASP A 137 -13.04 -18.85 -28.59
CA ASP A 137 -13.24 -19.00 -30.05
C ASP A 137 -14.03 -20.25 -30.42
N TRP A 138 -13.83 -21.36 -29.72
CA TRP A 138 -14.58 -22.56 -29.98
C TRP A 138 -16.09 -22.41 -29.73
N ILE A 139 -16.49 -21.53 -28.71
CA ILE A 139 -17.90 -21.22 -28.44
C ILE A 139 -18.43 -20.32 -29.58
N LYS A 140 -17.70 -19.27 -29.92
CA LYS A 140 -18.10 -18.33 -31.01
C LYS A 140 -18.30 -19.05 -32.35
N ILE A 141 -17.42 -20.00 -32.66
CA ILE A 141 -17.52 -20.78 -33.89
C ILE A 141 -18.72 -21.74 -33.87
N LYS A 142 -18.89 -22.46 -32.74
CA LYS A 142 -19.96 -23.45 -32.62
C LYS A 142 -21.35 -22.83 -32.45
N TYR A 143 -21.43 -21.65 -31.83
CA TYR A 143 -22.67 -20.99 -31.47
C TYR A 143 -22.67 -19.49 -31.90
N PRO A 144 -22.81 -19.20 -33.20
CA PRO A 144 -22.68 -17.83 -33.73
C PRO A 144 -23.70 -16.84 -33.16
N THR A 145 -24.86 -17.31 -32.69
CA THR A 145 -25.94 -16.46 -32.11
C THR A 145 -25.54 -15.74 -30.83
N ILE A 146 -24.56 -16.26 -30.12
CA ILE A 146 -24.03 -15.68 -28.86
C ILE A 146 -22.60 -15.16 -29.00
N ALA A 147 -22.01 -15.21 -30.18
CA ALA A 147 -20.61 -14.88 -30.43
C ALA A 147 -20.20 -13.46 -29.96
N ASN A 148 -21.14 -12.53 -29.95
CA ASN A 148 -20.94 -11.14 -29.55
C ASN A 148 -21.26 -10.85 -28.06
N THR A 149 -21.55 -11.87 -27.26
CA THR A 149 -21.76 -11.69 -25.81
C THR A 149 -20.48 -11.28 -25.13
N LEU A 150 -20.50 -10.15 -24.43
CA LEU A 150 -19.40 -9.66 -23.61
C LEU A 150 -19.43 -10.29 -22.22
N ILE A 151 -18.29 -10.73 -21.75
CA ILE A 151 -18.13 -11.35 -20.45
C ILE A 151 -17.39 -10.37 -19.53
N ILE A 152 -17.99 -10.05 -18.37
CA ILE A 152 -17.38 -9.15 -17.37
C ILE A 152 -17.25 -9.88 -16.04
N PRO A 153 -16.04 -10.26 -15.67
CA PRO A 153 -15.77 -10.87 -14.38
C PRO A 153 -15.96 -9.87 -13.23
N LEU A 154 -16.63 -10.30 -12.17
CA LEU A 154 -16.84 -9.55 -10.94
C LEU A 154 -16.04 -10.14 -9.79
N VAL A 155 -15.85 -9.38 -8.72
CA VAL A 155 -15.36 -9.93 -7.46
C VAL A 155 -16.31 -11.00 -6.96
N PRO A 156 -15.85 -12.20 -6.57
CA PRO A 156 -16.73 -13.24 -6.04
C PRO A 156 -17.55 -12.74 -4.86
N LEU A 157 -18.84 -13.02 -4.83
CA LEU A 157 -19.77 -12.48 -3.82
C LEU A 157 -19.36 -12.86 -2.40
N ARG A 158 -18.87 -14.08 -2.20
CA ARG A 158 -18.35 -14.55 -0.90
C ARG A 158 -17.22 -13.66 -0.36
N ASP A 159 -16.37 -13.13 -1.23
CA ASP A 159 -15.25 -12.28 -0.84
C ASP A 159 -15.75 -10.92 -0.34
N GLN A 160 -16.83 -10.41 -0.92
CA GLN A 160 -17.47 -9.15 -0.52
C GLN A 160 -18.17 -9.23 0.84
N PHE A 161 -18.62 -10.43 1.27
CA PHE A 161 -19.10 -10.63 2.64
C PHE A 161 -17.96 -10.62 3.66
N ALA A 162 -16.78 -11.10 3.24
CA ALA A 162 -15.60 -11.10 4.09
C ALA A 162 -14.93 -9.72 4.17
N ASP A 163 -14.97 -8.97 3.06
CA ASP A 163 -14.44 -7.61 2.94
C ASP A 163 -15.45 -6.72 2.19
N PRO A 164 -16.30 -5.98 2.91
CA PRO A 164 -17.30 -5.11 2.31
C PRO A 164 -16.75 -3.99 1.42
N ASN A 165 -15.46 -3.63 1.56
CA ASN A 165 -14.81 -2.62 0.71
C ASN A 165 -14.76 -3.07 -0.76
N LEU A 166 -14.75 -4.39 -1.01
CA LEU A 166 -14.78 -4.95 -2.36
C LEU A 166 -16.10 -4.71 -3.12
N THR A 167 -17.15 -4.30 -2.41
CA THR A 167 -18.47 -4.03 -3.02
C THR A 167 -18.40 -2.88 -4.01
N VAL A 168 -17.56 -1.87 -3.76
CA VAL A 168 -17.38 -0.73 -4.66
C VAL A 168 -16.81 -1.16 -6.03
N PHE A 169 -15.91 -2.15 -6.03
CA PHE A 169 -15.36 -2.66 -7.30
C PHE A 169 -16.42 -3.37 -8.15
N THR A 170 -17.30 -4.14 -7.49
CA THR A 170 -18.46 -4.74 -8.18
C THR A 170 -19.39 -3.67 -8.73
N GLN A 171 -19.59 -2.56 -8.01
CA GLN A 171 -20.40 -1.43 -8.47
C GLN A 171 -19.80 -0.82 -9.75
N LEU A 172 -18.50 -0.55 -9.78
CA LEU A 172 -17.80 -0.02 -10.95
C LEU A 172 -17.84 -0.98 -12.15
N ASP A 173 -17.62 -2.27 -11.90
CA ASP A 173 -17.66 -3.30 -12.94
C ASP A 173 -19.06 -3.46 -13.53
N LEU A 174 -20.10 -3.39 -12.69
CA LEU A 174 -21.50 -3.40 -13.14
C LEU A 174 -21.83 -2.16 -13.98
N GLN A 175 -21.43 -0.95 -13.54
CA GLN A 175 -21.63 0.27 -14.32
C GLN A 175 -21.04 0.16 -15.71
N LYS A 176 -19.78 -0.35 -15.80
CA LYS A 176 -19.10 -0.58 -17.07
C LYS A 176 -19.87 -1.54 -17.99
N GLY A 177 -20.30 -2.68 -17.47
CA GLY A 177 -21.04 -3.66 -18.27
C GLY A 177 -22.40 -3.15 -18.71
N ILE A 178 -23.11 -2.44 -17.85
CA ILE A 178 -24.40 -1.82 -18.19
C ILE A 178 -24.24 -0.78 -19.30
N LYS A 179 -23.15 -0.01 -19.28
CA LYS A 179 -22.82 0.91 -20.37
C LYS A 179 -22.77 0.14 -21.71
N TYR A 180 -21.99 -0.93 -21.77
CA TYR A 180 -21.81 -1.73 -23.00
C TYR A 180 -23.01 -2.62 -23.36
N SER A 181 -23.97 -2.82 -22.45
CA SER A 181 -25.27 -3.42 -22.82
C SER A 181 -26.12 -2.48 -23.69
N LYS A 182 -25.89 -1.16 -23.60
CA LYS A 182 -26.60 -0.10 -24.33
C LYS A 182 -25.83 0.40 -25.55
N GLU A 183 -24.50 0.47 -25.45
CA GLU A 183 -23.61 0.97 -26.47
C GLU A 183 -23.01 -0.18 -27.30
N GLN A 184 -22.52 0.14 -28.51
CA GLN A 184 -21.77 -0.84 -29.30
C GLN A 184 -20.35 -0.92 -28.77
N PHE A 185 -19.91 -2.11 -28.36
CA PHE A 185 -18.53 -2.37 -27.99
C PHE A 185 -17.66 -2.49 -29.27
N VAL A 186 -16.58 -1.74 -29.28
CA VAL A 186 -15.53 -1.88 -30.32
C VAL A 186 -14.28 -2.39 -29.63
N HIS A 187 -13.81 -3.58 -30.07
CA HIS A 187 -12.65 -4.22 -29.45
C HIS A 187 -11.44 -3.26 -29.45
N PRO A 188 -10.67 -3.18 -28.34
CA PRO A 188 -9.50 -2.32 -28.20
C PRO A 188 -8.49 -2.43 -29.37
N ASP A 189 -8.22 -3.63 -29.85
CA ASP A 189 -7.30 -3.87 -30.99
C ASP A 189 -7.73 -3.21 -32.31
N LYS A 190 -8.99 -2.83 -32.42
CA LYS A 190 -9.52 -2.08 -33.59
C LYS A 190 -9.48 -0.57 -33.40
N ARG A 191 -9.23 -0.11 -32.17
CA ARG A 191 -9.23 1.31 -31.80
C ARG A 191 -7.85 1.85 -31.55
N TYR A 192 -6.95 1.01 -31.05
CA TYR A 192 -5.61 1.42 -30.62
C TYR A 192 -4.55 0.82 -31.55
N ILE A 193 -3.55 1.62 -31.85
CA ILE A 193 -2.42 1.23 -32.71
C ILE A 193 -1.19 1.11 -31.82
N LEU A 194 -0.60 -0.09 -31.77
CA LEU A 194 0.63 -0.37 -31.04
C LEU A 194 1.72 -0.71 -32.06
N THR A 195 2.82 0.05 -32.04
CA THR A 195 3.90 -0.07 -33.01
C THR A 195 5.27 -0.15 -32.31
N VAL A 196 6.29 -0.53 -33.09
CA VAL A 196 7.68 -0.59 -32.63
C VAL A 196 8.54 0.24 -33.57
N ALA A 197 9.38 1.15 -33.05
CA ALA A 197 10.29 1.94 -33.85
C ALA A 197 11.67 1.26 -33.90
N TYR A 198 12.05 0.78 -35.06
CA TYR A 198 13.39 0.22 -35.28
C TYR A 198 14.36 1.23 -35.92
N SER A 199 13.87 2.39 -36.35
CA SER A 199 14.64 3.46 -36.95
C SER A 199 14.20 4.84 -36.47
N ALA A 200 15.04 5.85 -36.65
CA ALA A 200 14.67 7.23 -36.39
C ALA A 200 13.49 7.70 -37.28
N ALA A 201 13.37 7.17 -38.47
CA ALA A 201 12.27 7.49 -39.36
C ALA A 201 10.92 7.00 -38.82
N ASP A 202 10.88 5.78 -38.27
CA ASP A 202 9.67 5.23 -37.63
C ASP A 202 9.24 6.13 -36.42
N PHE A 203 10.22 6.53 -35.59
CA PHE A 203 9.96 7.38 -34.46
C PHE A 203 9.50 8.79 -34.86
N TYR A 204 10.16 9.42 -35.84
CA TYR A 204 9.71 10.73 -36.34
C TYR A 204 8.32 10.66 -36.98
N GLY A 205 8.04 9.62 -37.77
CA GLY A 205 6.72 9.41 -38.35
C GLY A 205 5.62 9.27 -37.29
N PHE A 206 5.92 8.66 -36.11
CA PHE A 206 5.01 8.66 -34.98
C PHE A 206 4.81 10.07 -34.40
N LEU A 207 5.89 10.85 -34.21
CA LEU A 207 5.79 12.22 -33.67
C LEU A 207 5.03 13.17 -34.60
N GLU A 208 5.18 13.03 -35.92
CA GLU A 208 4.49 13.86 -36.92
C GLU A 208 2.98 13.67 -36.91
N ARG A 209 2.46 12.51 -36.48
CA ARG A 209 1.02 12.26 -36.38
C ARG A 209 0.37 13.01 -35.20
N CYS A 210 1.16 13.39 -34.18
CA CYS A 210 0.68 14.23 -33.08
C CYS A 210 1.76 15.27 -32.70
N PRO A 211 1.93 16.34 -33.49
CA PRO A 211 3.05 17.30 -33.34
C PRO A 211 2.95 18.19 -32.09
N ASN A 212 1.75 18.38 -31.54
CA ASN A 212 1.50 19.25 -30.38
C ASN A 212 0.66 18.49 -29.33
N PRO A 213 1.20 17.48 -28.66
CA PRO A 213 0.43 16.75 -27.64
C PRO A 213 0.17 17.64 -26.42
N GLU A 214 -1.02 17.55 -25.85
CA GLU A 214 -1.35 18.20 -24.56
C GLU A 214 -0.38 17.75 -23.48
N TYR A 215 -0.09 16.46 -23.45
CA TYR A 215 0.94 15.82 -22.67
C TYR A 215 1.39 14.54 -23.39
N ARG A 216 2.55 14.05 -23.02
CA ARG A 216 3.06 12.73 -23.44
C ARG A 216 3.13 11.78 -22.25
N THR A 217 3.00 10.49 -22.51
CA THR A 217 3.38 9.45 -21.56
C THR A 217 4.66 8.77 -22.00
N ILE A 218 5.51 8.45 -21.03
CA ILE A 218 6.75 7.70 -21.22
C ILE A 218 6.72 6.54 -20.24
N ASP A 219 6.94 5.32 -20.71
CA ASP A 219 7.07 4.14 -19.88
C ASP A 219 8.36 3.41 -20.21
N ILE A 220 9.06 2.90 -19.21
CA ILE A 220 10.30 2.15 -19.45
C ILE A 220 10.22 0.74 -18.90
N GLU A 221 10.71 -0.21 -19.70
CA GLU A 221 10.98 -1.55 -19.20
C GLU A 221 12.46 -1.72 -18.91
N THR A 222 12.76 -2.45 -17.85
CA THR A 222 14.14 -2.63 -17.41
C THR A 222 14.50 -4.08 -17.14
N ASN A 223 15.74 -4.41 -17.40
CA ASN A 223 16.37 -5.63 -16.94
C ASN A 223 17.64 -5.29 -16.17
N ASN A 224 17.68 -5.63 -14.88
CA ASN A 224 18.82 -5.31 -14.01
C ASN A 224 19.19 -3.82 -14.00
N ASN A 225 18.21 -2.93 -14.02
CA ASN A 225 18.36 -1.46 -14.10
C ASN A 225 18.93 -0.92 -15.42
N PHE A 226 19.05 -1.77 -16.44
CA PHE A 226 19.31 -1.33 -17.80
C PHE A 226 17.97 -1.17 -18.52
N ILE A 227 17.78 -0.03 -19.16
CA ILE A 227 16.58 0.23 -19.98
C ILE A 227 16.59 -0.76 -21.16
N THR A 228 15.53 -1.53 -21.28
CA THR A 228 15.34 -2.49 -22.38
C THR A 228 14.55 -1.90 -23.54
N CYS A 229 13.51 -1.14 -23.23
CA CYS A 229 12.73 -0.37 -24.21
C CYS A 229 12.05 0.84 -23.55
N LEU A 230 11.63 1.80 -24.40
CA LEU A 230 10.90 2.99 -24.01
C LEU A 230 9.59 3.07 -24.80
N GLY A 231 8.48 3.17 -24.09
CA GLY A 231 7.15 3.35 -24.66
C GLY A 231 6.73 4.82 -24.65
N PHE A 232 6.06 5.26 -25.71
CA PHE A 232 5.51 6.61 -25.84
C PHE A 232 4.07 6.57 -26.31
N CYS A 233 3.22 7.44 -25.72
CA CYS A 233 1.89 7.73 -26.25
C CYS A 233 1.63 9.24 -26.14
N LEU A 234 0.97 9.82 -27.17
CA LEU A 234 0.80 11.26 -27.33
C LEU A 234 -0.68 11.69 -27.38
N ASP A 235 -1.57 10.80 -27.81
CA ASP A 235 -2.97 11.13 -28.10
C ASP A 235 -3.99 10.15 -27.51
N GLY A 236 -3.52 9.11 -26.83
CA GLY A 236 -4.36 8.05 -26.28
C GLY A 236 -4.97 7.10 -27.31
N LYS A 237 -4.47 7.09 -28.55
CA LYS A 237 -4.91 6.22 -29.63
C LYS A 237 -3.79 5.39 -30.22
N GLU A 238 -2.62 5.98 -30.34
CA GLU A 238 -1.42 5.31 -30.84
C GLU A 238 -0.30 5.36 -29.78
N ALA A 239 0.41 4.25 -29.65
CA ALA A 239 1.61 4.16 -28.85
C ALA A 239 2.72 3.41 -29.59
N ILE A 240 3.95 3.81 -29.29
CA ILE A 240 5.15 3.23 -29.90
C ILE A 240 6.13 2.80 -28.82
N SER A 241 6.78 1.65 -29.02
CA SER A 241 7.92 1.24 -28.18
C SER A 241 9.22 1.31 -28.98
N VAL A 242 10.25 1.81 -28.34
CA VAL A 242 11.62 1.90 -28.91
C VAL A 242 12.49 0.85 -28.24
N PRO A 243 12.94 -0.20 -28.96
CA PRO A 243 13.81 -1.26 -28.44
C PRO A 243 15.20 -0.72 -28.13
N TRP A 244 15.46 -0.35 -26.87
CA TRP A 244 16.72 0.31 -26.49
C TRP A 244 17.95 -0.57 -26.61
N ILE A 245 17.88 -1.82 -26.17
CA ILE A 245 19.02 -2.75 -26.21
C ILE A 245 19.11 -3.52 -27.55
N HIS A 246 18.04 -3.65 -28.30
CA HIS A 246 17.99 -4.42 -29.56
C HIS A 246 17.89 -3.53 -30.80
N MET A 247 18.35 -2.28 -30.69
CA MET A 247 18.52 -1.44 -31.87
C MET A 247 19.58 -2.02 -32.81
N LYS A 248 19.27 -2.07 -34.12
CA LYS A 248 20.27 -2.41 -35.11
C LYS A 248 21.41 -1.41 -35.08
N GLU A 249 22.65 -1.87 -35.15
CA GLU A 249 23.84 -1.01 -35.03
C GLU A 249 23.81 0.20 -35.96
N GLU A 250 23.37 0.01 -37.21
CA GLU A 250 23.24 1.05 -38.23
C GLU A 250 22.27 2.16 -37.86
N HIS A 251 21.21 1.86 -37.11
CA HIS A 251 20.17 2.83 -36.71
C HIS A 251 20.37 3.37 -35.30
N ARG A 252 21.15 2.70 -34.45
CA ARG A 252 21.32 3.00 -33.04
C ARG A 252 21.65 4.45 -32.73
N PRO A 253 22.73 5.07 -33.33
CA PRO A 253 23.09 6.44 -32.96
C PRO A 253 22.01 7.46 -33.32
N THR A 254 21.36 7.31 -34.48
CA THR A 254 20.35 8.23 -34.95
C THR A 254 19.06 8.12 -34.16
N LEU A 255 18.63 6.89 -33.83
CA LEU A 255 17.42 6.63 -33.07
C LEU A 255 17.60 7.06 -31.58
N MET A 256 18.71 6.72 -30.95
CA MET A 256 19.01 7.17 -29.58
C MET A 256 19.03 8.70 -29.48
N LYS A 257 19.64 9.39 -30.46
CA LYS A 257 19.67 10.86 -30.51
C LYS A 257 18.26 11.44 -30.69
N ALA A 258 17.43 10.85 -31.57
CA ALA A 258 16.05 11.27 -31.79
C ALA A 258 15.22 11.15 -30.50
N VAL A 259 15.30 10.02 -29.78
CA VAL A 259 14.60 9.78 -28.53
C VAL A 259 15.09 10.73 -27.43
N ALA A 260 16.41 10.87 -27.24
CA ALA A 260 16.96 11.77 -26.22
C ALA A 260 16.57 13.24 -26.49
N ASN A 261 16.64 13.69 -27.73
CA ASN A 261 16.21 15.04 -28.12
C ASN A 261 14.71 15.26 -27.88
N TYR A 262 13.89 14.23 -28.09
CA TYR A 262 12.45 14.32 -27.83
C TYR A 262 12.14 14.33 -26.33
N ILE A 263 12.81 13.52 -25.53
CA ILE A 263 12.67 13.55 -24.08
C ILE A 263 13.06 14.91 -23.50
N ALA A 264 14.12 15.52 -24.02
CA ALA A 264 14.62 16.83 -23.59
C ALA A 264 13.68 18.01 -23.90
N GLN A 265 12.65 17.82 -24.72
CA GLN A 265 11.65 18.86 -24.96
C GLN A 265 10.78 19.10 -23.72
N PRO A 266 10.40 20.36 -23.42
CA PRO A 266 9.60 20.70 -22.23
C PRO A 266 8.12 20.37 -22.36
N ILE A 267 7.79 19.27 -23.04
CA ILE A 267 6.43 18.75 -23.16
C ILE A 267 5.98 18.20 -21.80
N PRO A 268 4.77 18.56 -21.35
CA PRO A 268 4.21 17.97 -20.14
C PRO A 268 4.26 16.44 -20.19
N THR A 269 4.87 15.82 -19.20
CA THR A 269 5.08 14.36 -19.18
C THR A 269 4.33 13.74 -18.02
N VAL A 270 3.63 12.66 -18.28
CA VAL A 270 2.83 11.88 -17.34
C VAL A 270 3.28 10.43 -17.37
N ASN A 271 3.34 9.81 -16.20
CA ASN A 271 3.65 8.38 -16.09
C ASN A 271 2.84 7.70 -14.98
N GLN A 272 3.07 6.42 -14.85
CA GLN A 272 2.69 5.62 -13.69
C GLN A 272 3.91 5.41 -12.80
N ASN A 273 3.93 5.98 -11.56
CA ASN A 273 5.09 5.92 -10.67
C ASN A 273 6.36 6.55 -11.29
N ILE A 274 6.20 7.76 -11.81
CA ILE A 274 7.23 8.47 -12.61
C ILE A 274 8.57 8.63 -11.89
N LEU A 275 8.59 8.57 -10.55
CA LEU A 275 9.81 8.68 -9.76
C LEU A 275 10.83 7.60 -10.11
N TYR A 276 10.37 6.39 -10.44
CA TYR A 276 11.23 5.29 -10.88
C TYR A 276 11.81 5.57 -12.28
N ASP A 277 10.95 5.86 -13.25
CA ASP A 277 11.34 6.08 -14.64
C ASP A 277 12.29 7.27 -14.79
N ASP A 278 11.93 8.41 -14.19
CA ASP A 278 12.77 9.60 -14.27
C ASP A 278 14.11 9.44 -13.55
N THR A 279 14.16 8.67 -12.46
CA THR A 279 15.43 8.35 -11.79
C THR A 279 16.37 7.58 -12.71
N LEU A 280 15.85 6.59 -13.43
CA LEU A 280 16.63 5.79 -14.38
C LEU A 280 16.98 6.59 -15.65
N LEU A 281 16.02 7.30 -16.23
CA LEU A 281 16.28 8.15 -17.40
C LEU A 281 17.31 9.24 -17.09
N THR A 282 17.25 9.86 -15.91
CA THR A 282 18.24 10.84 -15.45
C THR A 282 19.65 10.21 -15.37
N ARG A 283 19.76 8.98 -14.86
CA ARG A 283 21.03 8.24 -14.80
C ARG A 283 21.61 7.95 -16.19
N TRP A 284 20.76 7.77 -17.18
CA TRP A 284 21.15 7.56 -18.58
C TRP A 284 21.31 8.86 -19.37
N GLY A 285 21.32 10.01 -18.70
CA GLY A 285 21.51 11.32 -19.32
C GLY A 285 20.29 11.86 -20.07
N MET A 286 19.10 11.35 -19.78
CA MET A 286 17.82 11.74 -20.40
C MET A 286 16.82 12.23 -19.35
N PRO A 287 17.14 13.25 -18.52
CA PRO A 287 16.19 13.76 -17.52
C PRO A 287 14.94 14.32 -18.19
N ILE A 288 13.80 14.13 -17.55
CA ILE A 288 12.52 14.67 -18.02
C ILE A 288 12.37 16.11 -17.50
N PRO A 289 12.35 17.14 -18.37
CA PRO A 289 12.37 18.55 -17.93
C PRO A 289 11.04 19.03 -17.36
N ASN A 290 9.91 18.43 -17.75
CA ASN A 290 8.57 18.88 -17.35
C ASN A 290 7.71 17.66 -16.96
N ILE A 291 7.75 17.31 -15.67
CA ILE A 291 6.90 16.28 -15.08
C ILE A 291 5.62 16.94 -14.59
N SER A 292 4.48 16.60 -15.20
CA SER A 292 3.19 17.25 -14.97
C SER A 292 2.13 16.36 -14.33
N GLY A 293 2.35 15.03 -14.32
CA GLY A 293 1.38 14.10 -13.76
C GLY A 293 1.92 12.71 -13.47
N ASP A 294 1.24 12.03 -12.55
CA ASP A 294 1.49 10.64 -12.18
C ASP A 294 0.14 9.97 -11.87
N THR A 295 -0.21 8.93 -12.60
CA THR A 295 -1.48 8.21 -12.44
C THR A 295 -1.58 7.48 -11.10
N MET A 296 -0.47 7.06 -10.50
CA MET A 296 -0.43 6.44 -9.19
C MET A 296 -0.74 7.48 -8.07
N LEU A 297 -0.13 8.67 -8.15
CA LEU A 297 -0.37 9.75 -7.20
C LEU A 297 -1.78 10.31 -7.33
N LEU A 298 -2.30 10.42 -8.55
CA LEU A 298 -3.66 10.88 -8.80
C LEU A 298 -4.69 9.85 -8.32
N ALA A 299 -4.46 8.54 -8.56
CA ALA A 299 -5.30 7.47 -8.02
C ALA A 299 -5.35 7.51 -6.49
N HIS A 300 -4.23 7.77 -5.83
CA HIS A 300 -4.18 7.91 -4.38
C HIS A 300 -4.91 9.17 -3.89
N THR A 301 -4.89 10.25 -4.67
CA THR A 301 -5.62 11.48 -4.35
C THR A 301 -7.13 11.29 -4.46
N LEU A 302 -7.58 10.52 -5.46
CA LEU A 302 -8.98 10.22 -5.69
C LEU A 302 -9.53 9.24 -4.64
N TYR A 303 -8.86 8.09 -4.50
CA TYR A 303 -9.31 6.96 -3.67
C TYR A 303 -8.11 6.28 -3.00
N PRO A 304 -7.68 6.75 -1.82
CA PRO A 304 -6.50 6.20 -1.14
C PRO A 304 -6.63 4.73 -0.73
N GLU A 305 -7.84 4.18 -0.61
CA GLU A 305 -8.08 2.76 -0.31
C GLU A 305 -7.88 1.84 -1.52
N PHE A 306 -7.98 2.36 -2.74
CA PHE A 306 -7.92 1.51 -3.93
C PHE A 306 -6.47 1.09 -4.22
N PRO A 307 -6.25 -0.08 -4.83
CA PRO A 307 -4.96 -0.43 -5.41
C PRO A 307 -4.54 0.61 -6.44
N LYS A 308 -3.25 0.95 -6.46
CA LYS A 308 -2.68 1.99 -7.35
C LYS A 308 -1.88 1.39 -8.51
N GLY A 309 -1.83 0.06 -8.64
CA GLY A 309 -1.15 -0.60 -9.74
C GLY A 309 -1.82 -0.34 -11.09
N LEU A 310 -1.01 -0.26 -12.15
CA LEU A 310 -1.51 0.00 -13.50
C LEU A 310 -2.52 -1.06 -13.96
N ASP A 311 -2.37 -2.31 -13.52
CA ASP A 311 -3.31 -3.40 -13.78
C ASP A 311 -4.71 -3.11 -13.21
N PHE A 312 -4.78 -2.63 -11.97
CA PHE A 312 -6.03 -2.25 -11.35
C PHE A 312 -6.63 -1.02 -12.03
N LEU A 313 -5.83 0.02 -12.27
CA LEU A 313 -6.30 1.25 -12.91
C LEU A 313 -6.79 0.99 -14.34
N THR A 314 -6.12 0.11 -15.09
CA THR A 314 -6.57 -0.33 -16.40
C THR A 314 -7.97 -0.93 -16.33
N SER A 315 -8.24 -1.77 -15.33
CA SER A 315 -9.55 -2.39 -15.16
C SER A 315 -10.68 -1.40 -14.82
N ILE A 316 -10.36 -0.29 -14.16
CA ILE A 316 -11.34 0.76 -13.81
C ILE A 316 -11.57 1.71 -14.97
N TYR A 317 -10.50 2.26 -15.54
CA TYR A 317 -10.53 3.41 -16.44
C TYR A 317 -10.52 3.06 -17.93
N THR A 318 -10.28 1.81 -18.27
CA THR A 318 -10.22 1.39 -19.69
C THR A 318 -11.08 0.17 -19.94
N ASP A 319 -11.29 -0.17 -21.20
CA ASP A 319 -11.89 -1.43 -21.64
C ASP A 319 -10.86 -2.44 -22.17
N ILE A 320 -9.59 -2.14 -21.97
CA ILE A 320 -8.47 -3.04 -22.30
C ILE A 320 -8.50 -4.23 -21.32
N GLU A 321 -8.43 -5.44 -21.88
CA GLU A 321 -8.33 -6.67 -21.09
C GLU A 321 -7.06 -6.67 -20.22
N TYR A 322 -7.10 -7.35 -19.05
CA TYR A 322 -5.91 -7.58 -18.25
C TYR A 322 -4.79 -8.29 -19.04
N TYR A 323 -3.59 -7.69 -19.07
CA TYR A 323 -2.46 -8.17 -19.87
C TYR A 323 -1.14 -8.27 -19.10
N LYS A 324 -1.12 -7.92 -17.79
CA LYS A 324 0.13 -7.88 -17.01
C LYS A 324 0.80 -9.24 -16.80
N ASP A 325 0.11 -10.34 -17.06
CA ASP A 325 0.72 -11.68 -17.10
C ASP A 325 1.43 -12.00 -18.43
N ASP A 326 1.25 -11.18 -19.45
CA ASP A 326 1.86 -11.40 -20.79
C ASP A 326 3.40 -11.46 -20.74
N VAL A 327 4.01 -10.81 -19.75
CA VAL A 327 5.47 -10.77 -19.55
C VAL A 327 5.95 -11.58 -18.37
N LYS A 328 5.08 -12.10 -17.50
CA LYS A 328 5.48 -12.85 -16.29
C LYS A 328 6.17 -14.17 -16.57
N ASP A 329 5.83 -14.82 -17.68
CA ASP A 329 6.46 -16.06 -18.11
C ASP A 329 7.90 -15.85 -18.61
N MET A 330 8.32 -14.61 -18.80
CA MET A 330 9.69 -14.28 -19.18
C MET A 330 10.68 -14.50 -18.04
N GLY A 331 10.23 -14.47 -16.77
CA GLY A 331 11.03 -14.75 -15.57
C GLY A 331 12.23 -13.84 -15.36
N SER A 332 13.02 -14.11 -14.33
CA SER A 332 14.31 -13.43 -14.08
C SER A 332 15.41 -13.84 -15.06
N ALA A 333 15.24 -14.93 -15.76
CA ALA A 333 16.10 -15.42 -16.85
C ALA A 333 15.56 -14.98 -18.23
N TYR A 334 15.14 -13.71 -18.33
CA TYR A 334 14.65 -13.12 -19.57
C TYR A 334 15.63 -13.38 -20.74
N ASP A 335 15.17 -14.15 -21.74
CA ASP A 335 15.84 -14.26 -23.02
C ASP A 335 15.37 -13.11 -23.95
N PRO A 336 16.19 -12.07 -24.13
CA PRO A 336 15.79 -10.89 -24.89
C PRO A 336 15.43 -11.21 -26.34
N GLU A 337 16.05 -12.22 -26.94
CA GLU A 337 15.81 -12.58 -28.33
C GLU A 337 14.48 -13.30 -28.53
N LYS A 338 14.08 -14.12 -27.56
CA LYS A 338 12.85 -14.92 -27.64
C LYS A 338 11.58 -14.09 -27.43
N TYR A 339 11.65 -13.09 -26.56
CA TYR A 339 10.45 -12.39 -26.08
C TYR A 339 10.38 -10.91 -26.47
N LYS A 340 11.34 -10.42 -27.26
CA LYS A 340 11.50 -8.98 -27.57
C LYS A 340 10.24 -8.30 -28.10
N GLU A 341 9.59 -8.86 -29.10
CA GLU A 341 8.41 -8.27 -29.73
C GLU A 341 7.23 -8.18 -28.75
N ARG A 342 7.04 -9.22 -27.96
CA ARG A 342 6.00 -9.26 -26.92
C ARG A 342 6.24 -8.20 -25.84
N LEU A 343 7.50 -7.99 -25.44
CA LEU A 343 7.88 -6.96 -24.47
C LEU A 343 7.63 -5.56 -25.04
N TYR A 344 7.97 -5.30 -26.32
CA TYR A 344 7.79 -3.98 -26.92
C TYR A 344 6.31 -3.61 -27.05
N ILE A 345 5.46 -4.55 -27.48
CA ILE A 345 4.02 -4.34 -27.53
C ILE A 345 3.44 -4.13 -26.13
N TYR A 346 3.93 -4.88 -25.14
CA TYR A 346 3.56 -4.70 -23.74
C TYR A 346 3.90 -3.29 -23.25
N ASN A 347 5.14 -2.81 -23.46
CA ASN A 347 5.59 -1.48 -23.08
C ASN A 347 4.80 -0.35 -23.80
N ALA A 348 4.54 -0.49 -25.11
CA ALA A 348 3.67 0.45 -25.83
C ALA A 348 2.24 0.47 -25.23
N LYS A 349 1.73 -0.69 -24.81
CA LYS A 349 0.41 -0.80 -24.17
C LYS A 349 0.40 -0.12 -22.80
N ASP A 350 1.48 -0.22 -22.02
CA ASP A 350 1.61 0.48 -20.74
C ASP A 350 1.60 2.01 -20.92
N ALA A 351 2.32 2.54 -21.91
CA ALA A 351 2.28 3.95 -22.24
C ALA A 351 0.88 4.41 -22.71
N LEU A 352 0.21 3.62 -23.53
CA LEU A 352 -1.16 3.89 -23.98
C LEU A 352 -2.17 3.91 -22.83
N THR A 353 -2.15 2.87 -22.00
CA THR A 353 -3.10 2.75 -20.87
C THR A 353 -2.89 3.86 -19.85
N THR A 354 -1.64 4.21 -19.56
CA THR A 354 -1.30 5.34 -18.68
C THR A 354 -1.88 6.66 -19.21
N HIS A 355 -1.79 6.89 -20.53
CA HIS A 355 -2.35 8.09 -21.16
C HIS A 355 -3.87 8.16 -21.01
N ILE A 356 -4.56 7.07 -21.29
CA ILE A 356 -6.03 6.98 -21.19
C ILE A 356 -6.48 7.17 -19.74
N ILE A 357 -5.82 6.47 -18.80
CA ILE A 357 -6.12 6.53 -17.36
C ILE A 357 -5.99 7.95 -16.84
N TYR A 358 -4.88 8.62 -17.14
CA TYR A 358 -4.65 9.98 -16.65
C TYR A 358 -5.74 10.94 -17.06
N LYS A 359 -6.19 10.86 -18.33
CA LYS A 359 -7.28 11.69 -18.84
C LYS A 359 -8.59 11.49 -18.07
N GLN A 360 -8.93 10.22 -17.76
CA GLN A 360 -10.15 9.92 -17.01
C GLN A 360 -10.02 10.35 -15.54
N GLN A 361 -8.87 10.10 -14.93
CA GLN A 361 -8.60 10.52 -13.55
C GLN A 361 -8.65 12.04 -13.37
N LEU A 362 -8.23 12.82 -14.36
CA LEU A 362 -8.36 14.28 -14.31
C LEU A 362 -9.83 14.73 -14.27
N ALA A 363 -10.70 14.07 -15.04
CA ALA A 363 -12.14 14.34 -15.02
C ALA A 363 -12.74 13.99 -13.65
N ASP A 364 -12.42 12.81 -13.10
CA ASP A 364 -12.85 12.41 -11.76
C ASP A 364 -12.35 13.39 -10.68
N ALA A 365 -11.09 13.87 -10.80
CA ALA A 365 -10.50 14.79 -9.84
C ALA A 365 -11.18 16.17 -9.85
N GLU A 366 -11.63 16.61 -11.02
CA GLU A 366 -12.43 17.83 -11.17
C GLU A 366 -13.82 17.63 -10.55
N GLU A 367 -14.50 16.53 -10.86
CA GLU A 367 -15.82 16.19 -10.31
C GLU A 367 -15.80 16.09 -8.78
N LEU A 368 -14.75 15.44 -8.21
CA LEU A 368 -14.59 15.30 -6.76
C LEU A 368 -14.01 16.55 -6.08
N GLY A 369 -13.63 17.58 -6.83
CA GLY A 369 -13.07 18.84 -6.30
C GLY A 369 -11.66 18.70 -5.72
N VAL A 370 -10.89 17.67 -6.09
CA VAL A 370 -9.53 17.41 -5.59
C VAL A 370 -8.42 17.75 -6.58
N LEU A 371 -8.75 18.22 -7.77
CA LEU A 371 -7.78 18.53 -8.82
C LEU A 371 -6.77 19.62 -8.38
N ASP A 372 -7.25 20.65 -7.72
CA ASP A 372 -6.41 21.73 -7.17
C ASP A 372 -5.43 21.19 -6.11
N PHE A 373 -5.90 20.33 -5.21
CA PHE A 373 -5.05 19.69 -4.22
C PHE A 373 -3.97 18.82 -4.88
N TYR A 374 -4.35 18.03 -5.88
CA TYR A 374 -3.39 17.24 -6.65
C TYR A 374 -2.30 18.12 -7.29
N LYS A 375 -2.71 19.16 -8.05
CA LYS A 375 -1.77 20.01 -8.79
C LYS A 375 -0.89 20.88 -7.88
N LYS A 376 -1.43 21.39 -6.76
CA LYS A 376 -0.73 22.36 -5.90
C LYS A 376 -0.01 21.71 -4.71
N SER A 377 -0.48 20.56 -4.24
CA SER A 377 0.05 19.93 -3.01
C SER A 377 0.67 18.55 -3.23
N VAL A 378 0.18 17.75 -4.20
CA VAL A 378 0.68 16.38 -4.41
C VAL A 378 1.80 16.35 -5.44
N MET A 379 1.59 16.85 -6.64
CA MET A 379 2.61 16.81 -7.70
C MET A 379 3.88 17.60 -7.38
N PRO A 380 3.84 18.80 -6.77
CA PRO A 380 5.06 19.54 -6.47
C PRO A 380 6.01 18.86 -5.48
N ILE A 381 5.51 17.90 -4.70
CA ILE A 381 6.33 17.15 -3.72
C ILE A 381 7.24 16.12 -4.40
N TYR A 382 6.97 15.78 -5.65
CA TYR A 382 7.79 14.84 -6.42
C TYR A 382 9.29 15.18 -6.34
N GLY A 383 9.66 16.46 -6.59
CA GLY A 383 11.05 16.93 -6.55
C GLY A 383 11.73 16.75 -5.18
N MET A 384 10.97 16.93 -4.10
CA MET A 384 11.44 16.67 -2.73
C MET A 384 11.86 15.21 -2.57
N TYR A 385 10.99 14.25 -2.91
CA TYR A 385 11.32 12.82 -2.75
C TYR A 385 12.37 12.33 -3.74
N LYS A 386 12.42 12.88 -4.95
CA LYS A 386 13.53 12.62 -5.87
C LYS A 386 14.87 12.98 -5.22
N ARG A 387 14.95 14.17 -4.59
CA ARG A 387 16.15 14.65 -3.91
C ARG A 387 16.50 13.79 -2.69
N ILE A 388 15.53 13.47 -1.82
CA ILE A 388 15.76 12.61 -0.65
C ILE A 388 16.29 11.23 -1.08
N ASN A 389 15.64 10.59 -2.07
CA ASN A 389 16.03 9.28 -2.56
C ASN A 389 17.46 9.25 -3.16
N GLN A 390 17.97 10.39 -3.61
CA GLN A 390 19.30 10.52 -4.20
C GLN A 390 20.39 10.92 -3.19
N THR A 391 20.01 11.40 -2.01
CA THR A 391 20.98 11.96 -1.04
C THR A 391 21.71 10.84 -0.30
N GLY A 392 21.01 9.92 0.37
CA GLY A 392 21.60 8.87 1.21
C GLY A 392 22.35 9.41 2.45
N LEU A 393 22.77 8.50 3.32
CA LEU A 393 23.58 8.77 4.52
C LEU A 393 24.93 8.12 4.38
N LEU A 394 25.99 8.85 4.67
CA LEU A 394 27.36 8.32 4.72
C LEU A 394 27.50 7.40 5.93
N VAL A 395 28.14 6.24 5.72
CA VAL A 395 28.27 5.18 6.74
C VAL A 395 29.73 5.00 7.13
N ASP A 396 30.03 5.08 8.41
CA ASP A 396 31.28 4.61 9.00
C ASP A 396 31.30 3.07 8.99
N ASP A 397 31.96 2.49 8.00
CA ASP A 397 32.05 1.03 7.82
C ASP A 397 32.86 0.35 8.93
N SER A 398 33.83 1.05 9.53
CA SER A 398 34.61 0.55 10.67
C SER A 398 33.71 0.37 11.89
N LYS A 399 32.94 1.39 12.23
CA LYS A 399 31.96 1.34 13.34
C LYS A 399 30.89 0.29 13.08
N ARG A 400 30.38 0.23 11.85
CA ARG A 400 29.39 -0.78 11.45
C ARG A 400 29.88 -2.21 11.67
N LYS A 401 31.15 -2.51 11.30
CA LYS A 401 31.76 -3.82 11.52
C LYS A 401 31.92 -4.14 13.01
N GLN A 402 32.29 -3.15 13.82
CA GLN A 402 32.40 -3.31 15.28
C GLN A 402 31.04 -3.67 15.90
N LEU A 403 29.99 -2.94 15.52
CA LEU A 403 28.63 -3.22 16.00
C LEU A 403 28.13 -4.58 15.53
N LEU A 404 28.44 -4.98 14.29
CA LEU A 404 28.07 -6.30 13.78
C LEU A 404 28.66 -7.43 14.60
N ILE A 405 29.95 -7.34 14.96
CA ILE A 405 30.63 -8.30 15.84
C ILE A 405 29.96 -8.32 17.22
N LYS A 406 29.74 -7.13 17.82
CA LYS A 406 29.07 -6.99 19.11
C LYS A 406 27.72 -7.73 19.13
N TYR A 407 26.85 -7.42 18.19
CA TYR A 407 25.49 -7.96 18.16
C TYR A 407 25.41 -9.42 17.76
N LYS A 408 26.31 -9.93 16.90
CA LYS A 408 26.45 -11.36 16.64
C LYS A 408 26.81 -12.11 17.92
N THR A 409 27.80 -11.65 18.67
CA THR A 409 28.20 -12.25 19.95
C THR A 409 27.04 -12.27 20.96
N CYS A 410 26.23 -11.20 21.04
CA CYS A 410 25.04 -11.16 21.88
C CYS A 410 23.97 -12.17 21.43
N LEU A 411 23.75 -12.30 20.13
CA LEU A 411 22.79 -13.29 19.59
C LEU A 411 23.25 -14.70 19.92
N ASP A 412 24.51 -15.05 19.66
CA ASP A 412 25.07 -16.38 19.92
C ASP A 412 24.95 -16.77 21.40
N TYR A 413 25.23 -15.82 22.30
CA TYR A 413 25.03 -16.01 23.72
C TYR A 413 23.57 -16.34 24.07
N ASN A 414 22.61 -15.53 23.58
CA ASN A 414 21.20 -15.76 23.88
C ASN A 414 20.65 -17.03 23.19
N MET A 415 21.15 -17.40 22.02
CA MET A 415 20.81 -18.67 21.37
C MET A 415 21.33 -19.86 22.17
N THR A 416 22.49 -19.75 22.79
CA THR A 416 23.04 -20.78 23.68
C THR A 416 22.17 -20.92 24.92
N LEU A 417 21.80 -19.80 25.58
CA LEU A 417 20.87 -19.81 26.70
C LEU A 417 19.51 -20.44 26.33
N LEU A 418 18.99 -20.12 25.15
CA LEU A 418 17.74 -20.70 24.67
C LEU A 418 17.85 -22.24 24.49
N LYS A 419 18.98 -22.73 23.98
CA LYS A 419 19.23 -24.15 23.85
C LYS A 419 19.31 -24.85 25.20
N GLU A 420 19.92 -24.23 26.21
CA GLU A 420 20.05 -24.76 27.57
C GLU A 420 18.73 -24.83 28.34
N MET A 421 17.76 -23.99 27.97
CA MET A 421 16.42 -23.97 28.60
C MET A 421 15.47 -25.05 28.05
N LEU A 422 15.78 -25.69 26.95
CA LEU A 422 14.91 -26.62 26.24
C LEU A 422 15.51 -28.03 26.21
N GLU A 423 14.67 -29.03 26.37
CA GLU A 423 15.09 -30.41 26.12
C GLU A 423 15.36 -30.61 24.60
N PRO A 424 16.30 -31.53 24.25
CA PRO A 424 16.59 -31.79 22.86
C PRO A 424 15.36 -32.28 22.07
N ASP A 425 15.06 -31.63 20.93
CA ASP A 425 14.01 -32.04 20.00
C ASP A 425 14.55 -31.97 18.56
N GLU A 426 14.43 -33.09 17.81
CA GLU A 426 14.89 -33.18 16.42
C GLU A 426 14.10 -32.33 15.42
N ASN A 427 12.89 -31.89 15.80
CA ASN A 427 12.06 -31.02 14.96
C ASN A 427 12.47 -29.53 15.06
N ILE A 428 13.32 -29.17 16.02
CA ILE A 428 13.83 -27.80 16.17
C ILE A 428 15.10 -27.62 15.33
N ASN A 429 14.97 -26.87 14.25
CA ASN A 429 16.13 -26.44 13.47
C ASN A 429 16.70 -25.14 14.05
N TRP A 430 17.78 -25.24 14.80
CA TRP A 430 18.41 -24.13 15.51
C TRP A 430 18.94 -23.03 14.60
N ASP A 431 19.39 -23.34 13.37
CA ASP A 431 19.95 -22.38 12.44
C ASP A 431 18.86 -21.46 11.84
N THR A 432 17.64 -21.97 11.76
CA THR A 432 16.52 -21.22 11.19
C THR A 432 15.45 -20.84 12.20
N LEU A 433 15.54 -21.29 13.46
CA LEU A 433 14.49 -21.13 14.48
C LEU A 433 13.95 -19.71 14.54
N ILE A 434 14.82 -18.72 14.79
CA ILE A 434 14.39 -17.34 15.06
C ILE A 434 13.75 -16.69 13.83
N ASN A 435 14.17 -17.07 12.62
CA ASN A 435 13.72 -16.50 11.35
C ASN A 435 12.53 -17.20 10.73
N SER A 436 12.20 -18.39 11.23
CA SER A 436 11.10 -19.19 10.70
C SER A 436 9.87 -19.07 11.58
N PRO A 437 8.83 -18.33 11.16
CA PRO A 437 7.57 -18.29 11.92
C PRO A 437 6.99 -19.67 12.18
N LYS A 438 7.23 -20.63 11.26
CA LYS A 438 6.79 -22.02 11.40
C LYS A 438 7.52 -22.75 12.52
N GLN A 439 8.85 -22.57 12.64
CA GLN A 439 9.65 -23.17 13.70
C GLN A 439 9.33 -22.57 15.07
N VAL A 440 9.14 -21.25 15.13
CA VAL A 440 8.75 -20.58 16.37
C VAL A 440 7.32 -20.97 16.77
N ALA A 441 6.39 -21.13 15.82
CA ALA A 441 5.05 -21.63 16.13
C ALA A 441 5.08 -23.04 16.70
N TYR A 442 5.87 -23.94 16.10
CA TYR A 442 6.10 -25.27 16.63
C TYR A 442 6.63 -25.22 18.06
N LEU A 443 7.68 -24.42 18.33
CA LEU A 443 8.26 -24.30 19.66
C LEU A 443 7.24 -23.79 20.69
N ILE A 444 6.47 -22.74 20.35
CA ILE A 444 5.53 -22.13 21.29
C ILE A 444 4.30 -23.01 21.53
N TYR A 445 3.66 -23.48 20.47
CA TYR A 445 2.33 -24.09 20.55
C TYR A 445 2.35 -25.61 20.65
N ASP A 446 3.25 -26.26 19.92
CA ASP A 446 3.35 -27.74 19.90
C ASP A 446 4.29 -28.25 20.98
N TYR A 447 5.51 -27.69 21.10
CA TYR A 447 6.52 -28.16 22.05
C TYR A 447 6.22 -27.70 23.48
N MET A 448 6.02 -26.36 23.70
CA MET A 448 5.76 -25.81 25.03
C MET A 448 4.28 -25.87 25.44
N GLY A 449 3.36 -26.20 24.54
CA GLY A 449 1.94 -26.27 24.80
C GLY A 449 1.28 -24.96 25.24
N CYS A 450 1.79 -23.83 24.80
CA CYS A 450 1.18 -22.53 25.12
C CYS A 450 -0.21 -22.39 24.51
N PRO A 451 -1.12 -21.59 25.14
CA PRO A 451 -2.43 -21.32 24.56
C PRO A 451 -2.31 -20.70 23.17
N GLU A 452 -3.06 -21.24 22.19
CA GLU A 452 -3.00 -20.77 20.81
C GLU A 452 -3.48 -19.31 20.68
N ILE A 453 -2.67 -18.49 20.04
CA ILE A 453 -3.03 -17.17 19.52
C ILE A 453 -2.96 -17.23 18.01
N SER A 454 -4.08 -16.92 17.35
CA SER A 454 -4.18 -16.99 15.91
C SER A 454 -4.81 -15.74 15.34
N HIS A 455 -4.42 -15.41 14.12
CA HIS A 455 -5.01 -14.33 13.34
C HIS A 455 -5.40 -14.81 11.94
N TRP A 456 -6.33 -14.08 11.32
CA TRP A 456 -6.71 -14.34 9.96
C TRP A 456 -5.71 -13.73 8.99
N LYS A 457 -5.12 -14.55 8.13
CA LYS A 457 -4.19 -14.11 7.08
C LYS A 457 -4.77 -14.45 5.73
N VAL A 458 -4.67 -13.50 4.80
CA VAL A 458 -5.01 -13.75 3.39
C VAL A 458 -3.78 -14.31 2.69
N ASN A 459 -3.92 -15.47 2.07
CA ASN A 459 -2.83 -16.04 1.28
C ASN A 459 -2.64 -15.16 0.02
N PRO A 460 -1.49 -14.53 -0.17
CA PRO A 460 -1.28 -13.60 -1.29
C PRO A 460 -1.33 -14.28 -2.67
N LYS A 461 -1.13 -15.61 -2.71
CA LYS A 461 -1.17 -16.38 -3.95
C LYS A 461 -2.58 -16.87 -4.30
N THR A 462 -3.38 -17.22 -3.29
CA THR A 462 -4.71 -17.81 -3.50
C THR A 462 -5.84 -16.85 -3.13
N GLY A 463 -5.55 -15.79 -2.36
CA GLY A 463 -6.52 -14.87 -1.81
C GLY A 463 -7.43 -15.47 -0.73
N GLU A 464 -7.14 -16.69 -0.28
CA GLU A 464 -7.93 -17.36 0.76
C GLU A 464 -7.58 -16.82 2.14
N ARG A 465 -8.58 -16.57 2.97
CA ARG A 465 -8.39 -16.34 4.40
C ARG A 465 -8.12 -17.67 5.09
N MET A 466 -7.02 -17.73 5.79
CA MET A 466 -6.65 -18.87 6.63
C MET A 466 -6.32 -18.39 8.04
N GLN A 467 -6.74 -19.16 9.02
CA GLN A 467 -6.32 -18.92 10.39
C GLN A 467 -4.89 -19.42 10.54
N VAL A 468 -3.99 -18.57 10.98
CA VAL A 468 -2.57 -18.87 11.16
C VAL A 468 -2.21 -18.58 12.60
N LEU A 469 -1.48 -19.48 13.23
CA LEU A 469 -0.91 -19.25 14.56
C LEU A 469 0.03 -18.03 14.51
N SER A 470 -0.19 -17.07 15.39
CA SER A 470 0.65 -15.89 15.46
C SER A 470 1.91 -16.17 16.26
N THR A 471 3.01 -15.67 15.76
CA THR A 471 4.31 -15.68 16.42
C THR A 471 4.93 -14.30 16.41
N ASP A 472 4.14 -13.27 16.13
CA ASP A 472 4.61 -11.87 16.18
C ASP A 472 4.90 -11.43 17.63
N GLU A 473 5.50 -10.26 17.77
CA GLU A 473 5.91 -9.71 19.04
C GLU A 473 4.69 -9.53 19.96
N ASP A 474 3.59 -8.96 19.44
CA ASP A 474 2.35 -8.73 20.19
C ASP A 474 1.78 -10.07 20.75
N ALA A 475 1.78 -11.15 19.96
CA ALA A 475 1.28 -12.45 20.42
C ALA A 475 2.17 -13.09 21.50
N ILE A 476 3.48 -12.99 21.36
CA ILE A 476 4.40 -13.54 22.36
C ILE A 476 4.30 -12.72 23.66
N GLU A 477 4.20 -11.40 23.59
CA GLU A 477 3.98 -10.54 24.75
C GLU A 477 2.63 -10.83 25.45
N GLU A 478 1.56 -11.04 24.68
CA GLU A 478 0.26 -11.46 25.23
C GLU A 478 0.37 -12.80 25.98
N LEU A 479 1.15 -13.76 25.45
CA LEU A 479 1.42 -15.02 26.16
C LEU A 479 2.15 -14.78 27.48
N ILE A 480 3.20 -13.95 27.49
CA ILE A 480 4.01 -13.66 28.67
C ILE A 480 3.17 -12.97 29.75
N ILE A 481 2.38 -11.96 29.37
CA ILE A 481 1.67 -11.11 30.33
C ILE A 481 0.39 -11.76 30.85
N ASN A 482 -0.44 -12.32 29.94
CA ASN A 482 -1.82 -12.65 30.25
C ASN A 482 -2.15 -14.15 30.21
N ARG A 483 -1.38 -14.98 29.52
CA ARG A 483 -1.78 -16.38 29.23
C ARG A 483 -0.96 -17.44 29.93
N VAL A 484 0.34 -17.23 30.06
CA VAL A 484 1.28 -18.21 30.63
C VAL A 484 1.57 -17.85 32.08
N LYS A 485 1.49 -18.89 32.97
CA LYS A 485 1.82 -18.74 34.40
C LYS A 485 3.19 -19.31 34.75
N ASP A 486 3.72 -20.22 33.94
CA ASP A 486 5.02 -20.87 34.16
C ASP A 486 6.15 -19.90 33.86
N GLU A 487 6.96 -19.58 34.87
CA GLU A 487 8.06 -18.62 34.76
C GLU A 487 9.19 -19.13 33.84
N ASN A 488 9.38 -20.46 33.69
CA ASN A 488 10.37 -21.02 32.80
C ASN A 488 9.93 -20.79 31.33
N ILE A 489 8.65 -21.04 31.02
CA ILE A 489 8.08 -20.78 29.71
C ILE A 489 8.16 -19.27 29.38
N LYS A 490 7.81 -18.40 30.33
CA LYS A 490 7.95 -16.96 30.14
C LYS A 490 9.39 -16.55 29.81
N LYS A 491 10.37 -17.15 30.49
CA LYS A 491 11.78 -16.90 30.24
C LYS A 491 12.20 -17.33 28.85
N VAL A 492 11.74 -18.48 28.37
CA VAL A 492 11.97 -18.94 26.99
C VAL A 492 11.36 -17.96 25.99
N LEU A 493 10.09 -17.58 26.17
CA LEU A 493 9.40 -16.62 25.30
C LEU A 493 10.11 -15.26 25.25
N SER A 494 10.55 -14.75 26.39
CA SER A 494 11.33 -13.51 26.47
C SER A 494 12.67 -13.63 25.74
N THR A 495 13.35 -14.76 25.87
CA THR A 495 14.62 -15.00 25.17
C THR A 495 14.43 -15.10 23.66
N ILE A 496 13.30 -15.66 23.17
CA ILE A 496 12.94 -15.65 21.75
C ILE A 496 12.79 -14.20 21.25
N LEU A 497 12.11 -13.33 22.00
CA LEU A 497 11.97 -11.92 21.64
C LEU A 497 13.31 -11.19 21.59
N ILE A 498 14.18 -11.43 22.57
CA ILE A 498 15.54 -10.89 22.63
C ILE A 498 16.35 -11.33 21.38
N CYS A 499 16.36 -12.62 21.06
CA CYS A 499 17.05 -13.15 19.89
C CYS A 499 16.54 -12.51 18.59
N ARG A 500 15.23 -12.33 18.45
CA ARG A 500 14.63 -11.66 17.29
C ARG A 500 15.04 -10.20 17.15
N LYS A 501 15.15 -9.46 18.27
CA LYS A 501 15.64 -8.07 18.27
C LYS A 501 17.10 -8.01 17.83
N PHE A 502 17.96 -8.85 18.35
CA PHE A 502 19.35 -8.95 17.89
C PHE A 502 19.45 -9.33 16.43
N TYR A 503 18.68 -10.34 15.98
CA TYR A 503 18.68 -10.76 14.59
C TYR A 503 18.23 -9.62 13.65
N ARG A 504 17.24 -8.83 14.04
CA ARG A 504 16.78 -7.65 13.28
C ARG A 504 17.88 -6.61 13.16
N ILE A 505 18.60 -6.34 14.25
CA ILE A 505 19.76 -5.42 14.26
C ILE A 505 20.87 -5.93 13.32
N ILE A 506 21.21 -7.20 13.41
CA ILE A 506 22.26 -7.82 12.57
C ILE A 506 21.89 -7.72 11.09
N ASN A 507 20.66 -8.06 10.72
CA ASN A 507 20.18 -7.95 9.34
C ASN A 507 20.24 -6.52 8.83
N TRP A 508 19.93 -5.56 9.69
CA TRP A 508 20.03 -4.16 9.35
C TRP A 508 21.49 -3.73 9.12
N LEU A 509 22.42 -4.12 10.01
CA LEU A 509 23.84 -3.86 9.86
C LEU A 509 24.46 -4.56 8.64
N LEU A 510 23.88 -5.68 8.18
CA LEU A 510 24.26 -6.41 6.97
C LEU A 510 23.68 -5.79 5.69
N THR A 511 22.89 -4.73 5.77
CA THR A 511 22.37 -4.04 4.58
C THR A 511 23.52 -3.45 3.77
N PRO A 512 23.57 -3.68 2.44
CA PRO A 512 24.65 -3.14 1.62
C PRO A 512 24.60 -1.63 1.53
N CYS A 513 25.77 -0.98 1.68
CA CYS A 513 25.98 0.38 1.21
C CYS A 513 26.24 0.38 -0.30
N ASP A 514 25.97 1.49 -0.97
CA ASP A 514 26.37 1.68 -2.36
C ASP A 514 27.90 1.88 -2.47
N TYR A 515 28.43 1.96 -3.68
CA TYR A 515 29.87 2.12 -3.94
C TYR A 515 30.44 3.46 -3.43
N ASP A 516 29.58 4.45 -3.21
CA ASP A 516 29.96 5.74 -2.62
C ASP A 516 30.00 5.74 -1.07
N GLY A 517 29.86 4.58 -0.45
CA GLY A 517 29.83 4.42 1.01
C GLY A 517 28.54 4.85 1.68
N LYS A 518 27.51 5.15 0.93
CA LYS A 518 26.23 5.62 1.46
C LYS A 518 25.21 4.51 1.55
N MET A 519 24.33 4.62 2.54
CA MET A 519 23.09 3.87 2.66
C MET A 519 21.92 4.75 2.21
N TYR A 520 21.03 4.21 1.40
CA TYR A 520 19.91 4.95 0.82
C TYR A 520 18.57 4.46 1.35
N THR A 521 17.55 5.27 1.15
CA THR A 521 16.15 4.89 1.33
C THR A 521 15.36 5.25 0.07
N TRP A 522 14.23 4.56 -0.14
CA TRP A 522 13.30 4.87 -1.22
C TRP A 522 11.93 5.15 -0.64
N TYR A 523 11.43 6.35 -0.87
CA TYR A 523 10.13 6.78 -0.38
C TYR A 523 9.02 6.47 -1.37
N ASN A 524 7.98 5.79 -0.88
CA ASN A 524 6.72 5.60 -1.58
C ASN A 524 5.71 6.63 -1.06
N GLN A 525 5.27 7.53 -1.94
CA GLN A 525 4.37 8.64 -1.61
C GLN A 525 2.92 8.19 -1.39
N VAL A 526 2.56 6.98 -1.78
CA VAL A 526 1.21 6.39 -1.66
C VAL A 526 1.17 5.23 -0.68
N GLY A 527 2.09 5.22 0.28
CA GLY A 527 2.28 4.12 1.21
C GLY A 527 1.18 3.92 2.24
N THR A 528 0.39 4.96 2.52
CA THR A 528 -0.73 4.91 3.49
C THR A 528 -1.91 5.75 3.01
N GLU A 529 -3.12 5.42 3.50
CA GLU A 529 -4.35 6.14 3.15
C GLU A 529 -4.36 7.58 3.70
N SER A 530 -3.62 7.84 4.78
CA SER A 530 -3.47 9.18 5.35
C SER A 530 -2.53 10.10 4.57
N GLY A 531 -1.86 9.56 3.54
CA GLY A 531 -0.85 10.29 2.78
C GLY A 531 0.53 10.33 3.43
N ARG A 532 0.76 9.66 4.56
CA ARG A 532 2.10 9.41 5.07
C ARG A 532 2.87 8.55 4.07
N THR A 533 4.16 8.80 3.94
CA THR A 533 5.04 7.97 3.12
C THR A 533 5.38 6.67 3.80
N SER A 534 5.68 5.66 3.03
CA SER A 534 6.43 4.49 3.49
C SER A 534 7.82 4.47 2.84
N ALA A 535 8.76 3.82 3.49
CA ALA A 535 10.14 3.74 3.01
C ALA A 535 10.60 2.29 2.88
N SER A 536 11.46 2.02 1.90
CA SER A 536 12.01 0.70 1.61
C SER A 536 13.45 0.81 1.09
N GLU A 537 14.03 -0.34 0.73
CA GLU A 537 15.26 -0.40 -0.06
C GLU A 537 15.05 0.23 -1.44
N ARG A 538 16.13 0.60 -2.09
CA ARG A 538 16.11 1.16 -3.45
C ARG A 538 15.78 0.10 -4.50
N PRO A 539 14.71 0.26 -5.27
CA PRO A 539 14.34 -0.71 -6.32
C PRO A 539 15.27 -0.63 -7.55
N ASP A 540 16.02 0.46 -7.68
CA ASP A 540 16.85 0.80 -8.84
C ASP A 540 18.36 0.58 -8.61
N LYS A 541 18.78 0.07 -7.43
CA LYS A 541 20.18 -0.20 -7.11
C LYS A 541 20.34 -1.56 -6.43
N PHE A 542 21.32 -2.33 -6.91
CA PHE A 542 21.67 -3.65 -6.35
C PHE A 542 23.18 -3.77 -6.21
N ARG A 543 23.59 -4.55 -5.20
CA ARG A 543 24.96 -5.04 -5.07
C ARG A 543 24.98 -6.55 -5.24
N LEU A 544 26.06 -7.07 -5.86
CA LEU A 544 26.34 -8.49 -5.82
C LEU A 544 26.85 -8.83 -4.42
N TRP A 545 26.24 -9.81 -3.82
CA TRP A 545 26.60 -10.37 -2.54
C TRP A 545 26.99 -11.83 -2.71
N GLU A 546 28.06 -12.24 -2.09
CA GLU A 546 28.53 -13.63 -2.06
C GLU A 546 28.17 -14.20 -0.69
N ASP A 547 27.47 -15.33 -0.65
CA ASP A 547 27.19 -16.02 0.59
C ASP A 547 28.37 -16.87 1.07
N GLU A 548 28.19 -17.54 2.21
CA GLU A 548 29.25 -18.39 2.82
C GLU A 548 29.63 -19.58 1.94
N ASP A 549 28.76 -20.02 1.02
CA ASP A 549 28.95 -21.11 0.06
C ASP A 549 29.55 -20.61 -1.28
N GLY A 550 29.81 -19.31 -1.42
CA GLY A 550 30.36 -18.69 -2.63
C GLY A 550 29.32 -18.42 -3.72
N ALA A 551 28.03 -18.55 -3.43
CA ALA A 551 26.97 -18.25 -4.39
C ALA A 551 26.71 -16.74 -4.45
N LEU A 552 26.69 -16.21 -5.68
CA LEU A 552 26.42 -14.79 -5.93
C LEU A 552 24.93 -14.53 -6.07
N TYR A 553 24.40 -13.61 -5.28
CA TYR A 553 23.04 -13.14 -5.42
C TYR A 553 22.96 -11.62 -5.34
N LYS A 554 21.87 -11.05 -5.88
CA LYS A 554 21.64 -9.62 -5.85
C LYS A 554 20.92 -9.23 -4.57
N LYS A 555 21.47 -8.25 -3.87
CA LYS A 555 20.85 -7.64 -2.71
C LYS A 555 20.57 -6.17 -3.01
N PRO A 556 19.33 -5.66 -2.81
CA PRO A 556 19.03 -4.26 -3.00
C PRO A 556 19.86 -3.41 -2.03
N VAL A 557 20.22 -2.21 -2.47
CA VAL A 557 20.96 -1.24 -1.64
C VAL A 557 19.97 -0.45 -0.80
N GLY A 558 20.33 -0.21 0.46
CA GLY A 558 19.59 0.68 1.33
C GLY A 558 18.58 0.00 2.24
N TYR A 559 17.86 0.81 3.01
CA TYR A 559 16.95 0.38 4.05
C TYR A 559 15.83 1.40 4.31
N SER A 560 14.76 0.99 4.98
CA SER A 560 13.73 1.91 5.46
C SER A 560 14.22 2.69 6.68
N PHE A 561 14.69 3.92 6.49
CA PHE A 561 15.16 4.76 7.61
C PHE A 561 14.05 5.14 8.60
N GLN A 562 12.78 5.07 8.19
CA GLN A 562 11.63 5.32 9.07
C GLN A 562 11.48 4.25 10.16
N THR A 563 12.05 3.06 9.96
CA THR A 563 11.94 1.92 10.89
C THR A 563 13.15 1.75 11.80
N ILE A 564 14.18 2.60 11.69
CA ILE A 564 15.35 2.55 12.58
C ILE A 564 14.96 3.22 13.91
N PRO A 565 15.04 2.49 15.03
CA PRO A 565 14.68 3.05 16.33
C PRO A 565 15.68 4.15 16.76
N LYS A 566 15.18 5.31 17.14
CA LYS A 566 16.00 6.44 17.60
C LYS A 566 16.71 6.14 18.94
N HIS A 567 16.07 5.33 19.79
CA HIS A 567 16.55 4.99 21.14
C HIS A 567 16.77 3.47 21.32
N GLY A 568 16.96 2.74 20.22
CA GLY A 568 17.10 1.29 20.27
C GLY A 568 15.79 0.56 20.58
N TYR A 569 15.92 -0.67 21.05
CA TYR A 569 14.80 -1.53 21.44
C TYR A 569 14.84 -1.80 22.93
N GLU A 570 13.71 -1.67 23.59
CA GLU A 570 13.55 -2.09 24.99
C GLU A 570 13.42 -3.62 25.05
N LEU A 571 14.19 -4.25 25.91
CA LEU A 571 14.12 -5.69 26.19
C LEU A 571 13.08 -5.99 27.28
N PRO A 572 12.62 -7.26 27.42
CA PRO A 572 11.66 -7.63 28.44
C PRO A 572 12.11 -7.37 29.90
N ASP A 573 13.41 -7.22 30.14
CA ASP A 573 13.99 -6.87 31.43
C ASP A 573 14.14 -5.35 31.66
N GLY A 574 13.66 -4.54 30.71
CA GLY A 574 13.75 -3.08 30.72
C GLY A 574 15.09 -2.51 30.26
N SER A 575 16.05 -3.34 29.89
CA SER A 575 17.32 -2.85 29.31
C SER A 575 17.13 -2.41 27.86
N GLN A 576 18.01 -1.51 27.40
CA GLN A 576 17.99 -1.00 26.02
C GLN A 576 19.09 -1.63 25.18
N ILE A 577 18.79 -1.96 23.92
CA ILE A 577 19.77 -2.41 22.92
C ILE A 577 19.61 -1.64 21.63
N GLY A 578 20.70 -1.41 20.90
CA GLY A 578 20.66 -0.76 19.58
C GLY A 578 20.54 0.75 19.64
N ASP A 579 20.77 1.37 20.80
CA ASP A 579 20.91 2.82 21.00
C ASP A 579 22.14 3.38 20.30
N ASP A 580 23.16 2.52 20.06
CA ASP A 580 24.39 2.83 19.34
C ASP A 580 24.30 2.65 17.80
N LEU A 581 23.15 2.21 17.29
CA LEU A 581 22.99 1.94 15.84
C LEU A 581 23.15 3.20 15.00
N LEU A 582 22.69 4.34 15.47
CA LEU A 582 22.79 5.61 14.76
C LEU A 582 24.21 6.19 14.75
N GLU A 583 25.16 5.64 15.51
CA GLU A 583 26.55 6.06 15.50
C GLU A 583 27.26 5.78 14.18
N ILE A 584 26.73 4.85 13.35
CA ILE A 584 27.31 4.55 12.05
C ILE A 584 27.06 5.63 10.99
N PHE A 585 26.13 6.52 11.20
CA PHE A 585 25.82 7.59 10.25
C PHE A 585 26.58 8.86 10.63
N ILE A 586 27.46 9.28 9.75
CA ILE A 586 28.34 10.41 9.93
C ILE A 586 28.09 11.48 8.87
N PRO A 587 28.24 12.78 9.17
CA PRO A 587 28.19 13.82 8.14
C PRO A 587 29.46 13.81 7.30
N HIS A 588 29.40 14.38 6.10
CA HIS A 588 30.58 14.65 5.29
C HIS A 588 31.51 15.68 5.97
N ASP A 589 32.79 15.67 5.64
CA ASP A 589 33.75 16.60 6.21
C ASP A 589 33.30 18.06 6.06
N GLY A 590 33.32 18.81 7.16
CA GLY A 590 32.89 20.21 7.22
C GLY A 590 31.39 20.41 7.38
N ASN A 591 30.59 19.33 7.32
CA ASN A 591 29.14 19.38 7.51
C ASN A 591 28.73 19.00 8.93
N ILE A 592 27.49 19.28 9.25
CA ILE A 592 26.78 18.89 10.48
C ILE A 592 25.42 18.34 10.15
N PHE A 593 24.90 17.49 11.02
CA PHE A 593 23.48 17.10 10.98
C PHE A 593 22.60 18.09 11.73
N ILE A 594 21.43 18.41 11.18
CA ILE A 594 20.34 19.09 11.87
C ILE A 594 19.06 18.29 11.61
N GLU A 595 18.42 17.82 12.68
CA GLU A 595 17.11 17.21 12.65
C GLU A 595 16.10 18.18 13.29
N GLY A 596 14.99 18.41 12.62
CA GLY A 596 13.88 19.19 13.16
C GLY A 596 12.59 18.40 13.17
N ASP A 597 11.89 18.45 14.29
CA ASP A 597 10.65 17.73 14.58
C ASP A 597 9.52 18.70 14.90
N LYS A 598 8.29 18.40 14.44
CA LYS A 598 7.10 19.21 14.79
C LYS A 598 6.56 18.79 16.14
N SER A 599 6.64 19.71 17.09
CA SER A 599 6.31 19.43 18.49
C SER A 599 4.86 19.02 18.70
N GLN A 600 4.64 17.73 19.03
CA GLN A 600 3.36 17.15 19.40
C GLN A 600 2.23 17.44 18.39
N ALA A 601 2.57 17.43 17.10
CA ALA A 601 1.76 17.96 16.00
C ALA A 601 0.34 17.38 15.97
N GLU A 602 0.20 16.05 15.99
CA GLU A 602 -1.11 15.38 15.94
C GLU A 602 -2.01 15.76 17.12
N ALA A 603 -1.43 15.84 18.33
CA ALA A 603 -2.21 16.18 19.54
C ALA A 603 -2.72 17.63 19.47
N ARG A 604 -1.95 18.56 18.91
CA ARG A 604 -2.39 19.95 18.68
C ARG A 604 -3.53 20.02 17.68
N VAL A 605 -3.43 19.25 16.57
CA VAL A 605 -4.51 19.17 15.57
C VAL A 605 -5.79 18.62 16.21
N VAL A 606 -5.71 17.53 17.00
CA VAL A 606 -6.87 16.98 17.70
C VAL A 606 -7.46 18.00 18.69
N THR A 607 -6.62 18.75 19.41
CA THR A 607 -7.09 19.80 20.34
C THR A 607 -7.86 20.90 19.62
N VAL A 608 -7.42 21.29 18.41
CA VAL A 608 -8.17 22.23 17.55
C VAL A 608 -9.49 21.62 17.11
N LEU A 609 -9.47 20.38 16.61
CA LEU A 609 -10.68 19.71 16.11
C LEU A 609 -11.71 19.45 17.21
N SER A 610 -11.27 19.30 18.47
CA SER A 610 -12.14 19.15 19.64
C SER A 610 -12.64 20.49 20.22
N GLU A 611 -12.23 21.61 19.64
CA GLU A 611 -12.57 22.97 20.12
C GLU A 611 -12.10 23.28 21.55
N ASN A 612 -11.16 22.52 22.07
CA ASN A 612 -10.63 22.72 23.42
C ASN A 612 -9.41 23.66 23.41
N TYR A 613 -9.60 24.88 22.95
CA TYR A 613 -8.52 25.86 22.75
C TYR A 613 -7.80 26.26 24.04
N ASP A 614 -8.43 26.10 25.19
CA ASP A 614 -7.82 26.36 26.50
C ASP A 614 -6.65 25.42 26.80
N LEU A 615 -6.58 24.27 26.13
CA LEU A 615 -5.46 23.35 26.28
C LEU A 615 -4.26 23.69 25.37
N LEU A 616 -4.42 24.47 24.30
CA LEU A 616 -3.34 24.82 23.39
C LEU A 616 -2.12 25.45 24.09
N PRO A 617 -2.25 26.39 25.05
CA PRO A 617 -1.12 26.97 25.72
C PRO A 617 -0.25 25.94 26.49
N TYR A 618 -0.85 24.83 26.94
CA TYR A 618 -0.13 23.82 27.74
C TYR A 618 0.79 22.93 26.88
N PHE A 619 0.75 23.04 25.58
CA PHE A 619 1.74 22.38 24.73
C PHE A 619 3.10 23.09 24.82
N ASP A 620 3.12 24.40 25.05
CA ASP A 620 4.33 25.24 25.03
C ASP A 620 4.72 25.78 26.40
N ARG A 621 3.80 25.76 27.36
CA ARG A 621 4.00 26.32 28.71
C ARG A 621 3.95 25.27 29.81
N PRO A 622 4.68 25.45 30.92
CA PRO A 622 4.53 24.59 32.07
C PRO A 622 3.09 24.54 32.61
N PRO A 623 2.65 23.38 33.10
CA PRO A 623 3.41 22.15 33.37
C PRO A 623 3.69 21.30 32.13
N GLY A 624 3.10 21.62 31.00
CA GLY A 624 3.11 20.82 29.77
C GLY A 624 1.95 19.84 29.69
N ILE A 625 1.44 19.61 28.45
CA ILE A 625 0.20 18.83 28.22
C ILE A 625 0.26 17.40 28.77
N HIS A 626 1.42 16.73 28.72
CA HIS A 626 1.55 15.36 29.20
C HIS A 626 1.55 15.29 30.75
N ARG A 627 2.17 16.24 31.42
CA ARG A 627 2.10 16.34 32.90
C ARG A 627 0.69 16.68 33.36
N LEU A 628 0.02 17.59 32.65
CA LEU A 628 -1.37 17.92 32.92
C LEU A 628 -2.27 16.68 32.74
N THR A 629 -2.12 15.94 31.67
CA THR A 629 -2.86 14.69 31.43
C THR A 629 -2.54 13.64 32.51
N ALA A 630 -1.27 13.51 32.90
CA ALA A 630 -0.85 12.62 33.97
C ALA A 630 -1.55 12.96 35.30
N SER A 631 -1.63 14.26 35.66
CA SER A 631 -2.34 14.69 36.88
C SER A 631 -3.84 14.34 36.88
N TRP A 632 -4.49 14.32 35.72
CA TRP A 632 -5.89 13.87 35.58
C TRP A 632 -6.06 12.38 35.91
N ILE A 633 -5.05 11.57 35.56
CA ILE A 633 -5.09 10.12 35.72
C ILE A 633 -4.69 9.68 37.11
N VAL A 634 -3.53 10.12 37.58
CA VAL A 634 -2.96 9.68 38.87
C VAL A 634 -3.30 10.62 40.02
N GLY A 635 -3.79 11.82 39.72
CA GLY A 635 -3.97 12.90 40.71
C GLY A 635 -2.70 13.67 41.01
N GLY A 636 -2.81 14.70 41.85
CA GLY A 636 -1.67 15.48 42.31
C GLY A 636 -1.37 16.73 41.48
N ASP A 637 -0.29 17.41 41.88
CA ASP A 637 0.17 18.64 41.24
C ASP A 637 0.95 18.34 39.97
N PRO A 638 0.51 18.77 38.78
CA PRO A 638 1.19 18.49 37.50
C PRO A 638 2.60 19.09 37.44
N PHE A 639 2.92 20.12 38.20
CA PHE A 639 4.26 20.71 38.25
C PHE A 639 5.29 19.82 38.98
N LYS A 640 4.83 18.87 39.81
CA LYS A 640 5.69 17.93 40.52
C LYS A 640 5.97 16.63 39.77
N ILE A 641 5.27 16.36 38.66
CA ILE A 641 5.48 15.16 37.86
C ILE A 641 6.73 15.37 37.00
N LEU A 642 7.73 14.49 37.15
CA LEU A 642 8.95 14.53 36.33
C LEU A 642 8.77 13.77 34.99
N LYS A 643 9.57 14.12 34.00
CA LYS A 643 9.57 13.38 32.71
C LYS A 643 9.98 11.91 32.85
N THR A 644 10.71 11.59 33.92
CA THR A 644 11.17 10.23 34.26
C THR A 644 10.16 9.41 35.05
N ASP A 645 9.05 9.99 35.48
CA ASP A 645 8.05 9.29 36.27
C ASP A 645 7.15 8.42 35.37
N SER A 646 6.79 7.24 35.86
CA SER A 646 5.80 6.37 35.19
C SER A 646 4.44 7.07 34.99
N ALA A 647 4.09 8.03 35.86
CA ALA A 647 2.91 8.85 35.69
C ALA A 647 2.94 9.71 34.41
N TYR A 648 4.11 10.29 34.06
CA TYR A 648 4.28 11.04 32.84
C TYR A 648 4.01 10.18 31.59
N ASP A 649 4.58 8.98 31.57
CA ASP A 649 4.40 8.01 30.48
C ASP A 649 2.92 7.58 30.37
N LYS A 650 2.27 7.28 31.48
CA LYS A 650 0.82 7.01 31.53
C LYS A 650 0.02 8.17 30.92
N GLY A 651 0.35 9.41 31.26
CA GLY A 651 -0.29 10.61 30.70
C GLY A 651 -0.12 10.76 29.21
N LYS A 652 1.10 10.54 28.72
CA LYS A 652 1.44 10.60 27.28
C LYS A 652 0.67 9.54 26.48
N ARG A 653 0.72 8.29 26.95
CA ARG A 653 0.05 7.15 26.28
C ARG A 653 -1.48 7.26 26.36
N ALA A 654 -2.03 7.74 27.48
CA ALA A 654 -3.47 7.95 27.62
C ALA A 654 -4.00 9.03 26.65
N ARG A 655 -3.27 10.14 26.47
CA ARG A 655 -3.65 11.17 25.51
C ARG A 655 -3.64 10.64 24.08
N HIS A 656 -2.60 9.90 23.71
CA HIS A 656 -2.54 9.28 22.39
C HIS A 656 -3.70 8.27 22.18
N ALA A 657 -3.94 7.39 23.16
CA ALA A 657 -5.01 6.41 23.10
C ALA A 657 -6.40 7.06 23.04
N GLY A 658 -6.65 8.06 23.89
CA GLY A 658 -7.92 8.79 23.94
C GLY A 658 -8.21 9.58 22.66
N ASN A 659 -7.20 10.22 22.07
CA ASN A 659 -7.34 10.97 20.82
C ASN A 659 -7.91 10.10 19.69
N TYR A 660 -7.52 8.84 19.63
CA TYR A 660 -7.89 7.93 18.53
C TYR A 660 -8.89 6.84 18.91
N GLY A 661 -9.54 6.97 20.08
CA GLY A 661 -10.58 6.04 20.51
C GLY A 661 -10.07 4.60 20.75
N MET A 662 -8.81 4.48 21.18
CA MET A 662 -8.22 3.19 21.54
C MET A 662 -8.95 2.57 22.73
N GLY A 663 -9.27 1.28 22.64
CA GLY A 663 -9.87 0.53 23.75
C GLY A 663 -8.84 0.07 24.80
N PRO A 664 -9.33 -0.34 26.01
CA PRO A 664 -8.46 -0.76 27.12
C PRO A 664 -7.56 -1.95 26.77
N ALA A 665 -8.03 -2.90 25.97
CA ALA A 665 -7.26 -4.07 25.57
C ALA A 665 -5.98 -3.68 24.76
N ARG A 666 -6.10 -2.77 23.79
CA ARG A 666 -4.95 -2.32 23.01
C ARG A 666 -4.01 -1.43 23.86
N LEU A 667 -4.57 -0.60 24.73
CA LEU A 667 -3.76 0.19 25.66
C LEU A 667 -2.98 -0.70 26.62
N SER A 668 -3.58 -1.79 27.13
CA SER A 668 -2.92 -2.79 27.96
C SER A 668 -1.71 -3.43 27.27
N GLN A 669 -1.87 -3.83 26.00
CA GLN A 669 -0.76 -4.35 25.19
C GLN A 669 0.39 -3.35 25.04
N MET A 670 0.08 -2.07 24.81
CA MET A 670 1.10 -1.02 24.61
C MET A 670 1.79 -0.57 25.91
N THR A 671 1.14 -0.72 27.06
CA THR A 671 1.62 -0.19 28.35
C THR A 671 2.07 -1.26 29.31
N HIS A 672 1.79 -2.53 29.02
CA HIS A 672 1.97 -3.67 29.92
C HIS A 672 1.22 -3.53 31.27
N LEU A 673 0.19 -2.66 31.30
CA LEU A 673 -0.73 -2.51 32.44
C LEU A 673 -1.90 -3.48 32.30
N SER A 674 -2.57 -3.79 33.42
CA SER A 674 -3.78 -4.63 33.35
C SER A 674 -4.92 -3.95 32.59
N TYR A 675 -5.86 -4.77 32.11
CA TYR A 675 -7.04 -4.27 31.39
C TYR A 675 -7.83 -3.26 32.23
N GLU A 676 -8.05 -3.59 33.52
CA GLU A 676 -8.80 -2.76 34.45
C GLU A 676 -8.11 -1.42 34.72
N GLU A 677 -6.77 -1.40 34.86
CA GLU A 677 -6.02 -0.15 34.98
C GLU A 677 -6.19 0.72 33.74
N CYS A 678 -6.11 0.12 32.56
CA CYS A 678 -6.27 0.84 31.30
C CYS A 678 -7.70 1.39 31.13
N GLU A 679 -8.71 0.66 31.58
CA GLU A 679 -10.10 1.14 31.58
C GLU A 679 -10.27 2.36 32.49
N ILE A 680 -9.70 2.33 33.69
CA ILE A 680 -9.70 3.47 34.62
C ILE A 680 -8.95 4.68 34.05
N ILE A 681 -7.81 4.45 33.42
CA ILE A 681 -7.01 5.51 32.78
C ILE A 681 -7.83 6.22 31.69
N LEU A 682 -8.42 5.47 30.78
CA LEU A 682 -9.24 6.03 29.70
C LEU A 682 -10.51 6.72 30.23
N PHE A 683 -11.16 6.15 31.23
CA PHE A 683 -12.31 6.80 31.90
C PHE A 683 -11.94 8.15 32.50
N LYS A 684 -10.86 8.23 33.27
CA LYS A 684 -10.39 9.48 33.87
C LYS A 684 -9.97 10.52 32.84
N PHE A 685 -9.30 10.08 31.79
CA PHE A 685 -8.92 10.94 30.66
C PHE A 685 -10.15 11.59 30.03
N HIS A 686 -11.12 10.80 29.59
CA HIS A 686 -12.33 11.32 28.95
C HIS A 686 -13.25 12.11 29.87
N LYS A 687 -13.19 11.85 31.20
CA LYS A 687 -13.88 12.67 32.17
C LYS A 687 -13.24 14.06 32.33
N ALA A 688 -11.92 14.15 32.24
CA ALA A 688 -11.17 15.41 32.32
C ALA A 688 -11.21 16.21 30.99
N ASP A 689 -11.20 15.52 29.87
CA ASP A 689 -11.28 16.13 28.52
C ASP A 689 -12.43 15.48 27.71
N PRO A 690 -13.69 15.83 28.00
CA PRO A 690 -14.84 15.26 27.31
C PRO A 690 -14.94 15.72 25.85
N SER A 691 -14.34 16.85 25.49
CA SER A 691 -14.42 17.43 24.14
C SER A 691 -13.89 16.49 23.06
N ILE A 692 -12.96 15.59 23.41
CA ILE A 692 -12.46 14.56 22.49
C ILE A 692 -13.60 13.65 22.01
N ARG A 693 -14.48 13.20 22.91
CA ARG A 693 -15.63 12.34 22.54
C ARG A 693 -16.80 13.15 22.01
N ASP A 694 -17.14 14.23 22.70
CA ASP A 694 -18.41 14.94 22.51
C ASP A 694 -18.37 15.90 21.34
N VAL A 695 -17.19 16.37 20.93
CA VAL A 695 -17.01 17.26 19.78
C VAL A 695 -16.26 16.57 18.65
N PHE A 696 -15.03 16.09 18.90
CA PHE A 696 -14.19 15.56 17.81
C PHE A 696 -14.71 14.21 17.29
N HIS A 697 -14.81 13.17 18.15
CA HIS A 697 -15.26 11.85 17.74
C HIS A 697 -16.71 11.88 17.24
N TYR A 698 -17.58 12.64 17.91
CA TYR A 698 -18.97 12.81 17.50
C TYR A 698 -19.05 13.45 16.11
N GLY A 699 -18.33 14.55 15.86
CA GLY A 699 -18.32 15.23 14.57
C GLY A 699 -17.81 14.35 13.43
N ILE A 700 -16.77 13.52 13.66
CA ILE A 700 -16.30 12.55 12.67
C ILE A 700 -17.38 11.49 12.38
N LYS A 701 -18.02 10.92 13.42
CA LYS A 701 -19.08 9.93 13.25
C LYS A 701 -20.26 10.51 12.45
N GLU A 702 -20.67 11.73 12.79
CA GLU A 702 -21.73 12.44 12.07
C GLU A 702 -21.36 12.67 10.60
N ALA A 703 -20.15 13.12 10.30
CA ALA A 703 -19.69 13.31 8.92
C ALA A 703 -19.72 12.01 8.12
N LEU A 704 -19.29 10.90 8.72
CA LEU A 704 -19.34 9.59 8.05
C LEU A 704 -20.77 9.09 7.83
N HIS A 705 -21.69 9.30 8.76
CA HIS A 705 -23.08 8.93 8.56
C HIS A 705 -23.75 9.78 7.46
N ASN A 706 -23.37 11.04 7.32
CA ASN A 706 -23.98 11.97 6.35
C ASN A 706 -23.39 11.85 4.93
N GLY A 707 -22.14 11.47 4.76
CA GLY A 707 -21.52 11.48 3.43
C GLY A 707 -20.35 10.53 3.23
N ARG A 708 -19.92 9.81 4.28
CA ARG A 708 -18.77 8.88 4.24
C ARG A 708 -17.44 9.52 3.82
N VAL A 709 -17.34 10.82 3.78
CA VAL A 709 -16.19 11.57 3.28
C VAL A 709 -15.60 12.44 4.37
N LEU A 710 -14.29 12.39 4.52
CA LEU A 710 -13.52 13.33 5.33
C LEU A 710 -12.56 14.12 4.45
N ILE A 711 -12.45 15.41 4.74
CA ILE A 711 -11.55 16.35 4.06
C ILE A 711 -10.65 17.00 5.11
N THR A 712 -9.34 17.03 4.84
CA THR A 712 -8.34 17.66 5.73
C THR A 712 -8.27 19.17 5.50
N PRO A 713 -7.61 19.94 6.38
CA PRO A 713 -7.34 21.36 6.19
C PRO A 713 -6.66 21.70 4.86
N PHE A 714 -5.84 20.81 4.32
CA PHE A 714 -5.17 20.98 3.03
C PHE A 714 -6.04 20.63 1.82
N GLY A 715 -7.21 19.98 2.05
CA GLY A 715 -8.12 19.55 0.98
C GLY A 715 -7.91 18.11 0.53
N ARG A 716 -7.12 17.30 1.25
CA ARG A 716 -7.03 15.85 1.02
C ARG A 716 -8.35 15.20 1.37
N ARG A 717 -8.90 14.40 0.46
CA ARG A 717 -10.17 13.72 0.59
C ARG A 717 -9.98 12.22 0.85
N ARG A 718 -10.80 11.65 1.73
CA ARG A 718 -10.92 10.19 1.92
C ARG A 718 -12.40 9.80 2.00
N GLU A 719 -12.78 8.77 1.27
CA GLU A 719 -14.11 8.18 1.30
C GLU A 719 -14.05 6.79 1.94
N PHE A 720 -14.96 6.50 2.86
CA PHE A 720 -15.00 5.26 3.63
C PHE A 720 -16.07 4.32 3.04
N PHE A 721 -15.66 3.29 2.30
CA PHE A 721 -16.56 2.39 1.57
C PHE A 721 -17.13 1.26 2.42
N GLY A 722 -16.43 0.85 3.48
CA GLY A 722 -16.76 -0.28 4.32
C GLY A 722 -18.00 -0.10 5.21
N ARG A 723 -18.17 -0.99 6.17
CA ARG A 723 -19.18 -0.83 7.22
C ARG A 723 -18.74 0.28 8.18
N LEU A 724 -19.68 1.07 8.66
CA LEU A 724 -19.42 2.03 9.72
C LEU A 724 -19.49 1.31 11.07
N ASP A 725 -18.39 0.67 11.43
CA ASP A 725 -18.19 -0.01 12.71
C ASP A 725 -17.11 0.71 13.54
N GLU A 726 -16.86 0.22 14.75
CA GLU A 726 -15.89 0.86 15.66
C GLU A 726 -14.47 0.90 15.10
N ASP A 727 -14.07 -0.06 14.27
CA ASP A 727 -12.72 -0.05 13.67
C ASP A 727 -12.64 1.00 12.57
N THR A 728 -13.66 1.12 11.73
CA THR A 728 -13.77 2.21 10.73
C THR A 728 -13.77 3.59 11.41
N PHE A 729 -14.46 3.75 12.54
CA PHE A 729 -14.44 5.03 13.26
C PHE A 729 -13.06 5.35 13.84
N LYS A 730 -12.32 4.37 14.39
CA LYS A 730 -10.94 4.59 14.87
C LYS A 730 -10.00 5.02 13.73
N GLU A 731 -10.12 4.40 12.56
CA GLU A 731 -9.39 4.86 11.37
C GLU A 731 -9.74 6.31 11.02
N ALA A 732 -11.02 6.63 11.05
CA ALA A 732 -11.50 7.98 10.73
C ALA A 732 -11.01 9.03 11.75
N PHE A 733 -10.95 8.70 13.04
CA PHE A 733 -10.41 9.62 14.06
C PHE A 733 -8.94 9.95 13.83
N SER A 734 -8.15 8.99 13.35
CA SER A 734 -6.73 9.21 13.06
C SER A 734 -6.49 9.93 11.73
N TYR A 735 -7.42 9.85 10.78
CA TYR A 735 -7.20 10.31 9.42
C TYR A 735 -6.89 11.80 9.30
N ILE A 736 -7.77 12.69 9.82
CA ILE A 736 -7.55 14.14 9.68
C ILE A 736 -6.27 14.58 10.38
N PRO A 737 -5.98 14.22 11.66
CA PRO A 737 -4.75 14.64 12.32
C PRO A 737 -3.49 14.16 11.61
N GLN A 738 -3.39 12.88 11.28
CA GLN A 738 -2.21 12.31 10.62
C GLN A 738 -1.98 12.88 9.23
N SER A 739 -3.05 13.02 8.45
CA SER A 739 -2.95 13.59 7.10
C SER A 739 -2.56 15.06 7.14
N THR A 740 -3.10 15.83 8.10
CA THR A 740 -2.77 17.25 8.27
C THR A 740 -1.28 17.43 8.55
N VAL A 741 -0.73 16.67 9.50
CA VAL A 741 0.70 16.73 9.82
C VAL A 741 1.56 16.30 8.65
N SER A 742 1.17 15.22 7.95
CA SER A 742 1.88 14.73 6.76
C SER A 742 1.90 15.76 5.62
N ASP A 743 0.78 16.40 5.33
CA ASP A 743 0.71 17.41 4.28
C ASP A 743 1.45 18.70 4.67
N ASP A 744 1.48 19.03 5.97
CA ASP A 744 2.21 20.18 6.47
C ASP A 744 3.73 19.99 6.38
N ILE A 745 4.25 18.83 6.80
CA ILE A 745 5.68 18.47 6.63
C ILE A 745 6.09 18.51 5.15
N LYS A 746 5.26 17.99 4.26
CA LYS A 746 5.55 17.94 2.83
C LYS A 746 5.56 19.33 2.19
N ARG A 747 4.54 20.17 2.50
CA ARG A 747 4.48 21.56 2.06
C ARG A 747 5.72 22.32 2.49
N SER A 748 6.02 22.24 3.78
CA SER A 748 7.10 22.99 4.43
C SER A 748 8.47 22.46 4.03
N GLY A 749 8.66 21.12 4.01
CA GLY A 749 9.91 20.47 3.60
C GLY A 749 10.26 20.73 2.14
N ARG A 750 9.27 20.76 1.24
CA ARG A 750 9.50 21.15 -0.15
C ARG A 750 10.07 22.56 -0.24
N GLU A 751 9.41 23.52 0.41
CA GLU A 751 9.87 24.92 0.39
C GLU A 751 11.26 25.09 1.02
N LEU A 752 11.51 24.41 2.14
CA LEU A 752 12.82 24.36 2.79
C LEU A 752 13.91 23.89 1.81
N MET A 753 13.64 22.79 1.11
CA MET A 753 14.59 22.23 0.13
C MET A 753 14.81 23.13 -1.09
N GLU A 754 13.75 23.80 -1.57
CA GLU A 754 13.87 24.76 -2.68
C GLU A 754 14.73 25.97 -2.30
N ARG A 755 14.60 26.47 -1.07
CA ARG A 755 15.33 27.65 -0.55
C ARG A 755 16.73 27.31 -0.03
N SER A 756 17.04 26.02 0.21
CA SER A 756 18.37 25.55 0.63
C SER A 756 18.94 24.49 -0.33
N PRO A 757 19.24 24.85 -1.60
CA PRO A 757 19.77 23.91 -2.60
C PRO A 757 21.13 23.32 -2.23
N TRP A 758 21.85 23.96 -1.33
CA TRP A 758 23.16 23.57 -0.81
C TRP A 758 23.10 22.55 0.35
N ALA A 759 21.94 22.33 0.98
CA ALA A 759 21.73 21.34 2.03
C ALA A 759 21.46 19.96 1.44
N LEU A 760 21.84 18.89 2.13
CA LEU A 760 21.52 17.51 1.79
C LEU A 760 20.38 17.03 2.68
N PHE A 761 19.41 16.31 2.12
CA PHE A 761 18.23 15.85 2.84
C PHE A 761 18.10 14.33 2.73
N PRO A 762 18.69 13.56 3.64
CA PRO A 762 18.68 12.10 3.57
C PRO A 762 17.39 11.45 4.09
N ILE A 763 16.68 12.07 5.03
CA ILE A 763 15.54 11.44 5.73
C ILE A 763 14.38 12.41 5.90
N GLU A 764 13.16 11.90 5.70
CA GLU A 764 11.90 12.43 6.20
C GLU A 764 11.22 11.33 7.05
N LYS A 765 10.78 11.67 8.27
CA LYS A 765 10.05 10.78 9.18
C LYS A 765 8.78 11.47 9.62
N HIS A 766 7.67 11.19 8.97
CA HIS A 766 6.30 11.61 9.32
C HIS A 766 6.11 13.05 9.81
N ASP A 767 6.85 13.50 10.81
CA ASP A 767 6.79 14.81 11.47
C ASP A 767 8.18 15.46 11.62
N SER A 768 9.26 14.80 11.17
CA SER A 768 10.61 15.33 11.20
C SER A 768 11.33 15.25 9.85
N ILE A 769 12.31 16.13 9.67
CA ILE A 769 13.22 16.11 8.52
C ILE A 769 14.67 16.22 9.05
N LEU A 770 15.52 15.32 8.54
CA LEU A 770 16.96 15.40 8.74
C LEU A 770 17.62 16.09 7.56
N ALA A 771 18.45 17.07 7.85
CA ALA A 771 19.35 17.69 6.89
C ALA A 771 20.81 17.52 7.30
N GLU A 772 21.68 17.49 6.31
CA GLU A 772 23.10 17.63 6.46
C GLU A 772 23.54 18.93 5.76
N ILE A 773 24.19 19.82 6.49
CA ILE A 773 24.50 21.18 6.04
C ILE A 773 25.95 21.56 6.33
N PRO A 774 26.56 22.48 5.55
CA PRO A 774 27.84 23.08 5.91
C PRO A 774 27.74 23.77 7.28
N ARG A 775 28.77 23.55 8.16
CA ARG A 775 28.77 24.07 9.53
C ARG A 775 28.63 25.60 9.58
N GLU A 776 29.26 26.31 8.65
CA GLU A 776 29.23 27.78 8.58
C GLU A 776 27.83 28.34 8.22
N ARG A 777 26.93 27.51 7.69
CA ARG A 777 25.54 27.92 7.34
C ARG A 777 24.51 27.53 8.39
N LYS A 778 24.93 27.13 9.58
CA LYS A 778 24.04 26.67 10.63
C LYS A 778 22.97 27.70 10.98
N ASP A 779 23.39 28.95 11.27
CA ASP A 779 22.45 29.99 11.71
C ASP A 779 21.47 30.40 10.59
N GLU A 780 21.97 30.52 9.36
CA GLU A 780 21.14 30.73 8.16
C GLU A 780 20.08 29.63 8.00
N TYR A 781 20.48 28.37 8.20
CA TYR A 781 19.57 27.24 8.09
C TYR A 781 18.48 27.24 9.18
N VAL A 782 18.84 27.59 10.40
CA VAL A 782 17.89 27.68 11.55
C VAL A 782 16.82 28.73 11.30
N GLU A 783 17.22 29.92 10.81
CA GLU A 783 16.27 30.97 10.43
C GLU A 783 15.35 30.51 9.31
N LEU A 784 15.93 29.92 8.27
CA LEU A 784 15.19 29.39 7.13
C LEU A 784 14.21 28.27 7.56
N TRP A 785 14.64 27.40 8.46
CA TRP A 785 13.81 26.34 9.02
C TRP A 785 12.56 26.92 9.69
N LYS A 786 12.70 27.86 10.62
CA LYS A 786 11.58 28.47 11.31
C LYS A 786 10.59 29.13 10.35
N ASP A 787 11.11 29.90 9.40
CA ASP A 787 10.28 30.61 8.40
C ASP A 787 9.49 29.66 7.49
N THR A 788 10.04 28.48 7.18
CA THR A 788 9.38 27.51 6.28
C THR A 788 8.50 26.51 7.04
N MET A 789 8.95 26.03 8.21
CA MET A 789 8.33 24.93 8.91
C MET A 789 7.23 25.35 9.90
N GLU A 790 7.25 26.58 10.39
CA GLU A 790 6.27 27.08 11.37
C GLU A 790 5.19 27.96 10.73
N LYS A 791 4.68 27.51 9.56
CA LYS A 791 3.61 28.22 8.85
C LYS A 791 2.23 27.83 9.38
N PRO A 792 1.29 28.79 9.38
CA PRO A 792 -0.06 28.52 9.86
C PRO A 792 -0.80 27.50 8.99
N ILE A 793 -1.61 26.69 9.64
CA ILE A 793 -2.54 25.73 9.04
C ILE A 793 -3.95 26.27 9.26
N ASN A 794 -4.69 26.48 8.16
CA ASN A 794 -6.05 26.98 8.18
C ASN A 794 -7.06 25.83 8.04
N PHE A 795 -8.07 25.78 8.90
CA PHE A 795 -9.05 24.69 8.95
C PHE A 795 -10.34 24.95 8.17
N ASN A 796 -10.41 25.99 7.36
CA ASN A 796 -11.63 26.39 6.63
C ASN A 796 -12.09 25.35 5.58
N LYS A 797 -11.19 24.50 5.08
CA LYS A 797 -11.51 23.43 4.13
C LYS A 797 -11.79 22.08 4.79
N CYS A 798 -11.56 21.97 6.09
CA CYS A 798 -11.70 20.74 6.83
C CYS A 798 -13.17 20.32 6.94
N THR A 799 -13.45 19.01 6.95
CA THR A 799 -14.78 18.48 7.28
C THR A 799 -15.28 19.04 8.62
N LEU A 800 -14.39 19.07 9.63
CA LEU A 800 -14.66 19.76 10.88
C LEU A 800 -14.07 21.18 10.77
N ILE A 801 -14.85 22.08 10.18
CA ILE A 801 -14.44 23.48 9.98
C ILE A 801 -14.19 24.15 11.34
N ARG A 802 -13.06 24.85 11.46
CA ARG A 802 -12.68 25.64 12.62
C ARG A 802 -12.15 26.98 12.17
N ASP A 803 -12.64 28.04 12.80
CA ASP A 803 -12.20 29.41 12.53
C ASP A 803 -10.96 29.74 13.38
N ILE A 804 -9.88 29.00 13.13
CA ILE A 804 -8.59 29.20 13.81
C ILE A 804 -7.46 28.82 12.85
N GLU A 805 -6.33 29.48 13.04
CA GLU A 805 -5.05 29.08 12.42
C GLU A 805 -4.15 28.44 13.47
N LEU A 806 -3.65 27.26 13.16
CA LEU A 806 -2.72 26.53 14.01
C LEU A 806 -1.29 26.67 13.48
N VAL A 807 -0.40 27.23 14.29
CA VAL A 807 1.05 27.12 14.07
C VAL A 807 1.59 26.00 14.94
N ILE A 808 2.30 25.06 14.34
CA ILE A 808 2.96 23.98 15.06
C ILE A 808 4.44 24.33 15.19
N PRO A 809 4.92 24.61 16.41
CA PRO A 809 6.33 24.92 16.63
C PRO A 809 7.21 23.70 16.36
N THR A 810 8.49 23.97 16.10
CA THR A 810 9.48 22.92 15.82
C THR A 810 10.57 22.87 16.88
N GLU A 811 11.10 21.68 17.13
CA GLU A 811 12.25 21.44 17.96
C GLU A 811 13.44 21.02 17.09
N LEU A 812 14.57 21.70 17.22
CA LEU A 812 15.77 21.44 16.43
C LEU A 812 16.82 20.75 17.29
N GLN A 813 17.45 19.73 16.71
CA GLN A 813 18.61 19.04 17.27
C GLN A 813 19.74 19.04 16.23
N TRP A 814 20.99 19.00 16.68
CA TRP A 814 22.14 19.00 15.81
C TRP A 814 23.29 18.16 16.34
N SER A 815 24.17 17.70 15.44
CA SER A 815 25.38 16.95 15.76
C SER A 815 26.47 17.21 14.73
N GLU A 816 27.71 17.24 15.21
CA GLU A 816 28.93 17.35 14.37
C GLU A 816 29.57 15.99 14.08
N THR A 817 29.15 14.96 14.76
CA THR A 817 29.85 13.67 14.79
C THR A 817 29.02 12.56 14.13
N ASN A 818 27.82 12.27 14.65
CA ASN A 818 26.97 11.20 14.17
C ASN A 818 25.51 11.41 14.60
N LEU A 819 24.57 10.60 14.11
CA LEU A 819 23.14 10.75 14.40
C LEU A 819 22.73 10.32 15.82
N SER A 820 23.59 9.59 16.57
CA SER A 820 23.30 9.24 17.97
C SER A 820 23.54 10.41 18.92
N GLU A 821 24.38 11.37 18.53
CA GLU A 821 24.82 12.50 19.37
C GLU A 821 24.05 13.81 19.09
N LEU A 822 22.81 13.70 18.56
CA LEU A 822 21.97 14.87 18.35
C LEU A 822 21.66 15.57 19.69
N LYS A 823 21.90 16.87 19.77
CA LYS A 823 21.70 17.74 20.95
C LYS A 823 20.73 18.85 20.62
N ASP A 824 19.90 19.21 21.60
CA ASP A 824 18.93 20.30 21.42
C ASP A 824 19.66 21.60 21.03
N LEU A 825 19.14 22.25 20.02
CA LEU A 825 19.60 23.55 19.57
C LEU A 825 18.83 24.59 20.37
N LYS A 826 19.53 25.21 21.35
CA LYS A 826 18.97 26.23 22.25
C LYS A 826 18.82 27.58 21.54
#